data_822475a586942742ff0a758c6b946be2
#
_entry.id   822475a586942742ff0a758c6b946be2
#
_cell.length_a   1.000
_cell.length_b   1.000
_cell.length_c   1.000
_cell.angle_alpha   90.00
_cell.angle_beta   90.00
_cell.angle_gamma   90.00
#
_symmetry.space_group_name_H-M   'P 1'
#
loop_
_entity.id
_entity.type
_entity.pdbx_description
1 polymer ?
#
loop_
_entity_poly.entity_id
_entity_poly.type
_entity_poly.pdbx_seq_one_letter_code
_entity_poly.pdbx_strand_id
1 'polypeptide(L)'
;MEIHVLIGDFMNRVKHKLLALVFFFAIMPAFAQDAWYDGKIIEDIQFEGLYMISANELDGIIDSYIGQPFDDSLFMDLQNKLFALDYFEDMTSTAYPGREDISKYDPANTVIIKFKMVEYPSISKIKIAGNKNIRKNTLLDEIMLKPGDVATGADVKMDEERILDLYLEKGFTDVVVHGEISEKDSDNTVVVTFRIDEGQQMRIREIVFVGNSVISKTALKRKLETKQQGLFRKGIYQESNIEEDIENIENFYAEKGYIKAKVTDVNNEIIETDQPDKKGLRLTYYIDEGEQYTYDGISFIGNIIHDDEELGKLVRCKPGDVLNKVRMQADFVRISDLYFDDGYIFNSISEQEQINEETKSVSYIVTIVEEGRAHIENIVIQGNDKTKERVILRELPIGVGDVFSKKKIIEGVQNLYNLQYFSAIYPETPAGSEHGLMNLILNIEEGKTTDVQFGLIFSADAGDIPVSAFVKWTDRNFLGNGQEFSIGTEMSTDVQSVTASFTERWLADRRLAGTISLSLSHETTANVAQDIMNPVFDNDKYKKGQVPDPYDGHMVDRHSGEPSTDDDAITDYEYAVRHGIGIPKAYLMEYESWNIGLGLSLGYTWHLPIGRIGTGVGYNHVKTYVDYNDSIYRPYNATVRENFQNWMSINSVWTSISWDTRDYVVSPSKGFFLKETLTYTGGIMPSAREYIKSETKGQIFQTLFSIPLGEEFKFKMVLALGSSISVIMNQLDGTLKATTRELLYIDGLTMARGWDRVYDGKVLWDNWVELRMPIFEKYIWWDWFWSATGIWPERNMFNDMVRQDFYFSLGGGFRLTIPGLPIGFYFVKRYRYDNDNNIDWQEGILFKDSMKLDFVIGFNQSYY
;
A
#
# COMPACT_ATOMS: atom_id res chain seq x y z
N MET A 1 27.42 -49.21 16.89
CA MET A 1 28.61 -49.67 17.69
C MET A 1 29.87 -48.90 17.30
N GLU A 2 29.80 -47.94 16.37
CA GLU A 2 30.96 -47.09 15.95
C GLU A 2 30.98 -45.68 16.56
N ILE A 3 29.87 -45.23 17.11
CA ILE A 3 29.80 -43.87 17.74
C ILE A 3 30.47 -43.82 19.12
N HIS A 4 30.63 -44.95 19.84
CA HIS A 4 31.29 -44.99 21.16
C HIS A 4 32.81 -44.95 21.10
N VAL A 5 33.43 -45.24 19.97
CA VAL A 5 34.90 -45.21 19.79
C VAL A 5 35.39 -43.79 19.47
N LEU A 6 34.61 -43.00 18.76
CA LEU A 6 34.99 -41.59 18.39
C LEU A 6 34.93 -40.61 19.58
N ILE A 7 33.98 -40.80 20.50
CA ILE A 7 33.87 -39.97 21.72
C ILE A 7 34.97 -40.29 22.75
N GLY A 8 35.43 -41.53 22.79
CA GLY A 8 36.55 -41.95 23.68
C GLY A 8 37.89 -41.33 23.28
N ASP A 9 38.15 -41.19 21.99
CA ASP A 9 39.42 -40.64 21.47
C ASP A 9 39.47 -39.11 21.55
N PHE A 10 38.34 -38.45 21.43
CA PHE A 10 38.20 -36.99 21.57
C PHE A 10 38.41 -36.59 23.07
N MET A 11 37.79 -37.30 24.00
CA MET A 11 37.90 -37.05 25.42
C MET A 11 39.30 -37.31 25.95
N ASN A 12 40.04 -38.24 25.37
CA ASN A 12 41.44 -38.51 25.76
C ASN A 12 42.42 -37.45 25.24
N ARG A 13 42.19 -36.90 24.06
CA ARG A 13 43.00 -35.80 23.53
C ARG A 13 42.77 -34.47 24.27
N VAL A 14 41.53 -34.21 24.75
CA VAL A 14 41.23 -33.06 25.62
C VAL A 14 41.81 -33.19 27.01
N LYS A 15 41.79 -34.40 27.63
CA LYS A 15 42.40 -34.64 28.95
C LYS A 15 43.90 -34.42 28.94
N HIS A 16 44.62 -34.87 27.92
CA HIS A 16 46.06 -34.65 27.84
C HIS A 16 46.48 -33.22 27.58
N LYS A 17 45.65 -32.44 26.86
CA LYS A 17 45.88 -31.00 26.67
C LYS A 17 45.52 -30.18 27.91
N LEU A 18 44.51 -30.57 28.68
CA LEU A 18 44.18 -29.93 29.96
C LEU A 18 45.22 -30.24 31.06
N LEU A 19 45.77 -31.47 31.06
CA LEU A 19 46.83 -31.82 32.03
C LEU A 19 48.17 -31.13 31.72
N ALA A 20 48.50 -30.89 30.45
CA ALA A 20 49.66 -30.12 30.03
C ALA A 20 49.49 -28.62 30.37
N LEU A 21 48.29 -28.09 30.32
CA LEU A 21 48.00 -26.69 30.68
C LEU A 21 48.08 -26.47 32.21
N VAL A 22 47.64 -27.46 33.02
CA VAL A 22 47.71 -27.38 34.49
C VAL A 22 49.16 -27.59 35.01
N PHE A 23 50.02 -28.35 34.29
CA PHE A 23 51.43 -28.52 34.67
C PHE A 23 52.31 -27.32 34.26
N PHE A 24 51.91 -26.53 33.26
CA PHE A 24 52.61 -25.30 32.85
C PHE A 24 52.35 -24.12 33.81
N PHE A 25 51.22 -24.14 34.55
CA PHE A 25 50.90 -23.13 35.57
C PHE A 25 51.43 -23.41 36.96
N ALA A 26 52.07 -24.55 37.20
CA ALA A 26 52.54 -24.96 38.57
C ALA A 26 54.00 -24.69 38.82
N ILE A 27 54.80 -24.19 37.90
CA ILE A 27 56.23 -23.88 38.11
C ILE A 27 56.60 -22.55 37.44
N MET A 28 55.99 -21.44 37.89
CA MET A 28 56.65 -20.15 37.91
C MET A 28 56.41 -19.49 39.26
N PRO A 29 57.46 -19.18 40.03
CA PRO A 29 57.34 -18.23 41.12
C PRO A 29 57.04 -16.88 40.46
N ALA A 30 55.86 -16.35 40.66
CA ALA A 30 55.52 -15.01 40.31
C ALA A 30 56.37 -14.04 41.11
N PHE A 31 57.52 -13.62 40.55
CA PHE A 31 58.03 -12.29 40.82
C PHE A 31 57.12 -11.37 40.01
N ALA A 32 56.09 -10.81 40.63
CA ALA A 32 55.42 -9.63 40.16
C ALA A 32 56.48 -8.52 40.27
N GLN A 33 57.28 -8.35 39.20
CA GLN A 33 57.99 -7.13 38.97
C GLN A 33 56.92 -6.17 38.51
N ASP A 34 56.54 -5.18 39.33
CA ASP A 34 55.65 -4.11 38.89
C ASP A 34 56.11 -3.65 37.50
N ALA A 35 55.24 -3.76 36.51
CA ALA A 35 55.58 -3.38 35.14
C ALA A 35 55.94 -1.88 35.14
N TRP A 36 57.05 -1.52 34.46
CA TRP A 36 57.60 -0.16 34.53
C TRP A 36 56.59 0.94 34.18
N TYR A 37 55.50 0.58 33.57
CA TYR A 37 54.39 1.48 33.13
C TYR A 37 53.20 1.52 34.11
N ASP A 38 53.15 0.66 35.11
CA ASP A 38 52.06 0.62 36.08
C ASP A 38 51.96 1.91 36.88
N GLY A 39 50.76 2.48 37.01
CA GLY A 39 50.48 3.74 37.67
C GLY A 39 50.93 5.00 36.90
N LYS A 40 51.59 4.88 35.73
CA LYS A 40 51.99 6.04 34.90
C LYS A 40 50.83 6.58 34.12
N ILE A 41 50.83 7.90 33.83
CA ILE A 41 49.79 8.58 33.10
C ILE A 41 49.83 8.17 31.63
N ILE A 42 48.74 7.75 31.04
CA ILE A 42 48.59 7.48 29.60
C ILE A 42 48.67 8.80 28.88
N GLU A 43 49.80 9.07 28.18
CA GLU A 43 50.03 10.30 27.45
C GLU A 43 49.37 10.27 26.06
N ASP A 44 49.47 9.13 25.40
CA ASP A 44 48.97 8.96 24.02
C ASP A 44 48.68 7.47 23.75
N ILE A 45 47.70 7.24 22.85
CA ILE A 45 47.34 5.92 22.33
C ILE A 45 47.50 5.96 20.82
N GLN A 46 48.41 5.16 20.30
CA GLN A 46 48.75 5.10 18.88
C GLN A 46 48.35 3.79 18.23
N PHE A 47 47.94 3.85 16.97
CA PHE A 47 47.54 2.69 16.20
C PHE A 47 48.44 2.51 14.96
N GLU A 48 48.81 1.26 14.69
CA GLU A 48 49.47 0.83 13.44
C GLU A 48 48.69 -0.31 12.81
N GLY A 49 48.65 -0.37 11.50
CA GLY A 49 47.97 -1.43 10.73
C GLY A 49 46.51 -1.19 10.46
N LEU A 50 46.05 0.07 10.57
CA LEU A 50 44.72 0.48 10.17
C LEU A 50 44.64 0.69 8.64
N TYR A 51 43.61 0.17 7.99
CA TYR A 51 43.34 0.27 6.55
C TYR A 51 41.94 0.83 6.27
N MET A 52 40.91 0.35 6.97
CA MET A 52 39.54 0.76 6.79
C MET A 52 39.14 1.90 7.71
N ILE A 53 39.61 1.82 8.96
CA ILE A 53 39.29 2.81 10.01
C ILE A 53 40.46 3.76 10.13
N SER A 54 40.17 5.07 10.19
CA SER A 54 41.19 6.07 10.52
C SER A 54 41.38 6.16 12.02
N ALA A 55 42.62 6.49 12.47
CA ALA A 55 42.89 6.69 13.90
C ALA A 55 41.93 7.72 14.56
N ASN A 56 41.54 8.76 13.81
CA ASN A 56 40.62 9.79 14.30
C ASN A 56 39.18 9.26 14.59
N GLU A 57 38.77 8.17 13.96
CA GLU A 57 37.47 7.55 14.26
C GLU A 57 37.45 6.83 15.59
N LEU A 58 38.64 6.45 16.10
CA LEU A 58 38.83 5.84 17.39
C LEU A 58 38.97 6.86 18.53
N ASP A 59 39.18 8.17 18.24
CA ASP A 59 39.35 9.23 19.22
C ASP A 59 38.21 9.24 20.25
N GLY A 60 36.97 9.05 19.81
CA GLY A 60 35.80 9.01 20.70
C GLY A 60 35.84 7.88 21.76
N ILE A 61 36.61 6.81 21.50
CA ILE A 61 36.82 5.72 22.45
C ILE A 61 38.02 6.02 23.34
N ILE A 62 39.15 6.43 22.76
CA ILE A 62 40.40 6.56 23.46
C ILE A 62 40.51 7.82 24.29
N ASP A 63 39.84 8.91 23.96
CA ASP A 63 39.90 10.20 24.67
C ASP A 63 39.60 10.06 26.18
N SER A 64 38.75 9.13 26.55
CA SER A 64 38.39 8.89 27.94
C SER A 64 39.50 8.23 28.76
N TYR A 65 40.50 7.67 28.13
CA TYR A 65 41.65 6.97 28.75
C TYR A 65 42.90 7.83 28.80
N ILE A 66 43.07 8.77 27.91
CA ILE A 66 44.19 9.70 27.86
C ILE A 66 44.16 10.60 29.08
N GLY A 67 45.32 10.69 29.77
CA GLY A 67 45.47 11.47 31.00
C GLY A 67 45.12 10.71 32.27
N GLN A 68 44.68 9.45 32.19
CA GLN A 68 44.43 8.57 33.32
C GLN A 68 45.69 7.77 33.71
N PRO A 69 45.88 7.37 34.98
CA PRO A 69 46.93 6.45 35.34
C PRO A 69 46.66 5.06 34.74
N PHE A 70 47.70 4.46 34.20
CA PHE A 70 47.61 3.10 33.67
C PHE A 70 47.29 2.10 34.78
N ASP A 71 46.30 1.27 34.54
CA ASP A 71 45.87 0.16 35.39
C ASP A 71 45.41 -0.98 34.46
N ASP A 72 45.73 -2.22 34.82
CA ASP A 72 45.37 -3.40 34.05
C ASP A 72 43.86 -3.50 33.79
N SER A 73 43.02 -3.09 34.72
CA SER A 73 41.57 -3.07 34.59
C SER A 73 41.11 -2.05 33.53
N LEU A 74 41.67 -0.83 33.57
CA LEU A 74 41.42 0.23 32.59
C LEU A 74 41.87 -0.19 31.19
N PHE A 75 43.03 -0.85 31.10
CA PHE A 75 43.57 -1.33 29.84
C PHE A 75 42.73 -2.46 29.25
N MET A 76 42.25 -3.39 30.08
CA MET A 76 41.33 -4.45 29.63
C MET A 76 39.99 -3.87 29.13
N ASP A 77 39.44 -2.84 29.81
CA ASP A 77 38.24 -2.16 29.36
C ASP A 77 38.45 -1.49 27.99
N LEU A 78 39.56 -0.81 27.77
CA LEU A 78 39.95 -0.25 26.49
C LEU A 78 40.06 -1.33 25.40
N GLN A 79 40.75 -2.45 25.69
CA GLN A 79 40.89 -3.55 24.73
C GLN A 79 39.50 -4.13 24.36
N ASN A 80 38.65 -4.36 25.37
CA ASN A 80 37.30 -4.91 25.14
C ASN A 80 36.45 -3.98 24.29
N LYS A 81 36.53 -2.65 24.49
CA LYS A 81 35.80 -1.68 23.66
C LYS A 81 36.31 -1.64 22.22
N LEU A 82 37.65 -1.77 22.04
CA LEU A 82 38.22 -1.83 20.69
C LEU A 82 37.83 -3.13 19.97
N PHE A 83 37.87 -4.29 20.66
CA PHE A 83 37.41 -5.54 20.09
C PHE A 83 35.90 -5.58 19.80
N ALA A 84 35.11 -4.91 20.64
CA ALA A 84 33.66 -4.83 20.45
C ALA A 84 33.23 -4.07 19.18
N LEU A 85 34.16 -3.45 18.46
CA LEU A 85 33.91 -2.82 17.16
C LEU A 85 33.78 -3.84 16.00
N ASP A 86 34.19 -5.10 16.22
CA ASP A 86 34.19 -6.21 15.27
C ASP A 86 34.99 -5.97 13.96
N TYR A 87 35.90 -4.97 13.97
CA TYR A 87 36.78 -4.69 12.83
C TYR A 87 38.13 -5.41 12.89
N PHE A 88 38.52 -5.93 14.07
CA PHE A 88 39.86 -6.38 14.29
C PHE A 88 39.95 -7.90 14.49
N GLU A 89 40.83 -8.55 13.67
CA GLU A 89 41.15 -9.96 13.73
C GLU A 89 42.11 -10.25 14.91
N ASP A 90 43.10 -9.34 15.13
CA ASP A 90 44.07 -9.43 16.20
C ASP A 90 44.55 -8.05 16.63
N MET A 91 44.96 -7.94 17.89
CA MET A 91 45.43 -6.68 18.45
C MET A 91 46.58 -6.99 19.44
N THR A 92 47.75 -6.45 19.18
CA THR A 92 48.87 -6.50 20.08
C THR A 92 49.25 -5.12 20.56
N SER A 93 49.60 -4.98 21.84
CA SER A 93 49.93 -3.69 22.46
C SER A 93 51.37 -3.68 22.94
N THR A 94 51.99 -2.51 22.86
CA THR A 94 53.34 -2.29 23.39
C THR A 94 53.39 -0.93 24.08
N ALA A 95 53.98 -0.88 25.28
CA ALA A 95 54.14 0.35 26.04
C ALA A 95 55.51 1.00 25.73
N TYR A 96 55.53 2.29 25.51
CA TYR A 96 56.68 3.13 25.27
C TYR A 96 56.75 4.28 26.31
N PRO A 97 57.99 4.75 26.69
CA PRO A 97 58.11 5.95 27.53
C PRO A 97 57.55 7.17 26.83
N GLY A 98 57.05 8.14 27.62
CA GLY A 98 56.56 9.42 27.10
C GLY A 98 57.61 10.24 26.35
N ARG A 99 57.20 11.21 25.55
CA ARG A 99 58.04 12.05 24.68
C ARG A 99 58.55 13.27 25.46
N GLU A 100 59.85 13.58 25.35
CA GLU A 100 60.52 14.71 26.04
C GLU A 100 60.11 16.09 25.49
N ASP A 101 59.63 16.17 24.24
CA ASP A 101 59.51 17.43 23.52
C ASP A 101 58.07 17.98 23.38
N ILE A 102 57.07 17.22 23.74
CA ILE A 102 55.65 17.58 23.50
C ILE A 102 54.77 17.32 24.75
N SER A 103 55.25 16.63 25.74
CA SER A 103 54.43 16.16 26.89
C SER A 103 53.99 17.28 27.81
N LYS A 104 52.71 17.30 28.15
CA LYS A 104 52.10 18.12 29.22
C LYS A 104 52.51 17.64 30.60
N TYR A 105 53.05 16.43 30.68
CA TYR A 105 53.43 15.71 31.92
C TYR A 105 54.94 15.42 31.93
N ASP A 106 55.52 15.07 33.08
CA ASP A 106 56.91 14.64 33.23
C ASP A 106 57.12 13.33 32.44
N PRO A 107 57.98 13.28 31.39
CA PRO A 107 58.19 12.08 30.56
C PRO A 107 58.59 10.83 31.35
N ALA A 108 59.23 10.99 32.49
CA ALA A 108 59.57 9.90 33.37
C ALA A 108 58.35 9.20 34.02
N ASN A 109 57.17 9.90 34.00
CA ASN A 109 55.96 9.48 34.67
C ASN A 109 54.78 9.21 33.70
N THR A 110 55.06 9.15 32.38
CA THR A 110 54.08 8.90 31.35
C THR A 110 54.36 7.63 30.55
N VAL A 111 53.32 7.10 29.91
CA VAL A 111 53.39 5.91 29.04
C VAL A 111 52.57 6.19 27.76
N ILE A 112 53.11 5.82 26.60
CA ILE A 112 52.44 5.78 25.32
C ILE A 112 52.10 4.32 25.04
N ILE A 113 50.85 4.05 24.76
CA ILE A 113 50.39 2.71 24.39
C ILE A 113 50.28 2.67 22.86
N LYS A 114 51.01 1.76 22.26
CA LYS A 114 50.94 1.54 20.80
C LYS A 114 50.27 0.21 20.53
N PHE A 115 49.14 0.27 19.84
CA PHE A 115 48.44 -0.89 19.35
C PHE A 115 48.88 -1.20 17.92
N LYS A 116 49.22 -2.43 17.68
CA LYS A 116 49.39 -2.98 16.34
C LYS A 116 48.14 -3.80 16.05
N MET A 117 47.30 -3.24 15.15
CA MET A 117 46.02 -3.79 14.78
C MET A 117 46.16 -4.68 13.55
N VAL A 118 45.42 -5.75 13.52
CA VAL A 118 45.20 -6.55 12.32
C VAL A 118 43.71 -6.48 12.01
N GLU A 119 43.37 -5.68 11.01
CA GLU A 119 41.97 -5.56 10.59
C GLU A 119 41.52 -6.80 9.79
N TYR A 120 40.28 -7.23 9.99
CA TYR A 120 39.65 -8.10 9.02
C TYR A 120 39.65 -7.43 7.62
N PRO A 121 39.78 -8.19 6.56
CA PRO A 121 39.76 -7.61 5.24
C PRO A 121 38.35 -7.11 4.88
N SER A 122 38.29 -6.06 4.08
CA SER A 122 37.01 -5.59 3.50
C SER A 122 36.70 -6.30 2.18
N ILE A 123 35.42 -6.40 1.87
CA ILE A 123 34.95 -7.03 0.65
C ILE A 123 35.05 -6.05 -0.52
N SER A 124 35.96 -6.29 -1.47
CA SER A 124 36.04 -5.50 -2.71
C SER A 124 34.98 -5.91 -3.71
N LYS A 125 34.60 -7.19 -3.73
CA LYS A 125 33.63 -7.73 -4.68
C LYS A 125 33.04 -9.04 -4.21
N ILE A 126 31.74 -9.24 -4.50
CA ILE A 126 31.06 -10.53 -4.33
C ILE A 126 30.86 -11.18 -5.70
N LYS A 127 31.30 -12.42 -5.84
CA LYS A 127 31.12 -13.25 -7.03
C LYS A 127 30.20 -14.41 -6.71
N ILE A 128 29.30 -14.71 -7.64
CA ILE A 128 28.43 -15.89 -7.59
C ILE A 128 28.70 -16.68 -8.86
N ALA A 129 28.96 -17.98 -8.73
CA ALA A 129 29.26 -18.88 -9.82
C ALA A 129 28.47 -20.19 -9.69
N GLY A 130 28.05 -20.77 -10.80
CA GLY A 130 27.28 -22.02 -10.86
C GLY A 130 25.76 -21.82 -10.87
N ASN A 131 25.26 -20.65 -10.56
CA ASN A 131 23.83 -20.30 -10.60
C ASN A 131 23.30 -20.26 -12.04
N LYS A 132 22.57 -21.29 -12.48
CA LYS A 132 21.95 -21.40 -13.81
C LYS A 132 20.46 -21.03 -13.78
N ASN A 133 19.77 -21.40 -12.72
CA ASN A 133 18.31 -21.31 -12.61
C ASN A 133 17.85 -20.07 -11.80
N ILE A 134 18.63 -19.58 -10.85
CA ILE A 134 18.34 -18.37 -10.08
C ILE A 134 19.22 -17.22 -10.57
N ARG A 135 18.62 -16.06 -10.79
CA ARG A 135 19.34 -14.87 -11.26
C ARG A 135 20.32 -14.39 -10.19
N LYS A 136 21.51 -13.95 -10.65
CA LYS A 136 22.54 -13.41 -9.75
C LYS A 136 22.03 -12.29 -8.84
N ASN A 137 21.20 -11.37 -9.36
CA ASN A 137 20.67 -10.27 -8.55
C ASN A 137 19.79 -10.77 -7.40
N THR A 138 18.95 -11.78 -7.65
CA THR A 138 18.12 -12.39 -6.61
C THR A 138 18.98 -12.99 -5.49
N LEU A 139 20.10 -13.64 -5.84
CA LEU A 139 21.04 -14.18 -4.85
C LEU A 139 21.78 -13.08 -4.08
N LEU A 140 22.12 -11.97 -4.77
CA LEU A 140 22.74 -10.81 -4.12
C LEU A 140 21.78 -10.02 -3.23
N ASP A 141 20.48 -10.08 -3.51
CA ASP A 141 19.43 -9.46 -2.67
C ASP A 141 19.18 -10.28 -1.39
N GLU A 142 19.47 -11.60 -1.41
CA GLU A 142 19.27 -12.50 -0.29
C GLU A 142 20.39 -12.46 0.74
N ILE A 143 21.63 -12.25 0.30
CA ILE A 143 22.80 -12.20 1.18
C ILE A 143 22.90 -10.87 1.92
N MET A 144 23.46 -10.90 3.15
CA MET A 144 23.67 -9.68 3.94
C MET A 144 24.93 -8.94 3.52
N LEU A 145 26.00 -9.68 3.21
CA LEU A 145 27.30 -9.11 2.86
C LEU A 145 27.22 -8.24 1.61
N LYS A 146 27.87 -7.08 1.66
CA LYS A 146 27.97 -6.12 0.54
C LYS A 146 29.43 -5.72 0.31
N PRO A 147 29.78 -5.26 -0.89
CA PRO A 147 31.07 -4.62 -1.12
C PRO A 147 31.27 -3.44 -0.14
N GLY A 148 32.39 -3.44 0.56
CA GLY A 148 32.73 -2.50 1.62
C GLY A 148 32.61 -3.05 3.04
N ASP A 149 31.84 -4.12 3.23
CA ASP A 149 31.69 -4.75 4.55
C ASP A 149 32.94 -5.55 4.94
N VAL A 150 33.10 -5.81 6.22
CA VAL A 150 34.12 -6.71 6.78
C VAL A 150 33.82 -8.16 6.37
N ALA A 151 34.84 -8.89 5.92
CA ALA A 151 34.71 -10.29 5.52
C ALA A 151 35.13 -11.23 6.67
N THR A 152 34.21 -11.73 7.45
CA THR A 152 34.49 -12.80 8.40
C THR A 152 34.03 -14.16 7.85
N GLY A 153 34.69 -15.24 8.30
CA GLY A 153 34.29 -16.60 7.91
C GLY A 153 32.88 -16.97 8.44
N ALA A 154 32.44 -16.34 9.53
CA ALA A 154 31.10 -16.55 10.11
C ALA A 154 30.01 -15.93 9.22
N ASP A 155 30.20 -14.69 8.76
CA ASP A 155 29.24 -13.99 7.90
C ASP A 155 29.10 -14.67 6.55
N VAL A 156 30.22 -15.11 5.96
CA VAL A 156 30.20 -15.89 4.72
C VAL A 156 29.43 -17.19 4.91
N LYS A 157 29.56 -17.83 6.07
CA LYS A 157 28.81 -19.05 6.38
C LYS A 157 27.32 -18.81 6.56
N MET A 158 26.93 -17.72 7.18
CA MET A 158 25.51 -17.33 7.28
C MET A 158 24.92 -17.04 5.91
N ASP A 159 25.65 -16.39 5.02
CA ASP A 159 25.17 -16.13 3.67
C ASP A 159 25.16 -17.39 2.78
N GLU A 160 26.07 -18.38 3.02
CA GLU A 160 25.93 -19.73 2.44
C GLU A 160 24.59 -20.34 2.78
N GLU A 161 24.18 -20.29 4.07
CA GLU A 161 22.94 -20.87 4.56
C GLU A 161 21.72 -20.15 3.95
N ARG A 162 21.75 -18.83 3.82
CA ARG A 162 20.68 -18.07 3.17
C ARG A 162 20.53 -18.42 1.69
N ILE A 163 21.64 -18.54 0.96
CA ILE A 163 21.62 -18.99 -0.43
C ILE A 163 21.08 -20.42 -0.51
N LEU A 164 21.51 -21.30 0.40
CA LEU A 164 21.03 -22.67 0.49
C LEU A 164 19.51 -22.72 0.68
N ASP A 165 19.00 -21.98 1.67
CA ASP A 165 17.57 -21.90 1.97
C ASP A 165 16.76 -21.41 0.79
N LEU A 166 17.23 -20.36 0.09
CA LEU A 166 16.58 -19.88 -1.12
C LEU A 166 16.50 -20.98 -2.21
N TYR A 167 17.55 -21.77 -2.40
CA TYR A 167 17.53 -22.87 -3.35
C TYR A 167 16.59 -24.00 -2.92
N LEU A 168 16.55 -24.34 -1.63
CA LEU A 168 15.60 -25.31 -1.07
C LEU A 168 14.16 -24.85 -1.29
N GLU A 169 13.85 -23.57 -1.05
CA GLU A 169 12.55 -22.98 -1.37
C GLU A 169 12.18 -23.06 -2.87
N LYS A 170 13.17 -23.04 -3.75
CA LYS A 170 12.96 -23.21 -5.21
C LYS A 170 12.98 -24.67 -5.66
N GLY A 171 13.07 -25.63 -4.70
CA GLY A 171 12.98 -27.06 -4.94
C GLY A 171 14.27 -27.75 -5.40
N PHE A 172 15.41 -27.18 -5.11
CA PHE A 172 16.73 -27.78 -5.36
C PHE A 172 17.25 -28.47 -4.09
N THR A 173 16.84 -29.69 -3.84
CA THR A 173 17.14 -30.43 -2.62
C THR A 173 18.58 -30.93 -2.53
N ASP A 174 19.26 -31.11 -3.65
CA ASP A 174 20.63 -31.60 -3.75
C ASP A 174 21.65 -30.44 -3.89
N VAL A 175 21.22 -29.18 -3.65
CA VAL A 175 22.06 -28.00 -3.82
C VAL A 175 23.21 -27.98 -2.81
N VAL A 176 24.39 -27.59 -3.30
CA VAL A 176 25.57 -27.36 -2.45
C VAL A 176 26.05 -25.93 -2.69
N VAL A 177 26.20 -25.19 -1.62
CA VAL A 177 26.71 -23.82 -1.65
C VAL A 177 28.01 -23.80 -0.86
N HIS A 178 29.04 -23.15 -1.42
CA HIS A 178 30.33 -22.99 -0.77
C HIS A 178 30.86 -21.58 -0.98
N GLY A 179 31.06 -20.85 0.12
CA GLY A 179 31.63 -19.52 0.14
C GLY A 179 33.14 -19.55 0.38
N GLU A 180 33.89 -18.87 -0.46
CA GLU A 180 35.32 -18.78 -0.37
C GLU A 180 35.74 -17.32 -0.24
N ILE A 181 36.63 -17.02 0.69
CA ILE A 181 37.30 -15.71 0.82
C ILE A 181 38.65 -15.83 0.11
N SER A 182 38.96 -14.95 -0.82
CA SER A 182 40.27 -14.94 -1.52
C SER A 182 41.41 -14.57 -0.58
N GLU A 183 42.63 -14.77 -1.00
CA GLU A 183 43.77 -14.15 -0.33
C GLU A 183 43.63 -12.62 -0.29
N LYS A 184 44.18 -12.01 0.79
CA LYS A 184 44.16 -10.55 1.00
C LYS A 184 44.98 -9.84 -0.11
N ASP A 185 44.44 -8.79 -0.66
CA ASP A 185 45.13 -7.91 -1.60
C ASP A 185 46.01 -6.91 -0.84
N SER A 186 46.86 -6.16 -1.57
CA SER A 186 47.75 -5.12 -0.98
C SER A 186 47.00 -4.07 -0.15
N ASP A 187 45.75 -3.85 -0.47
CA ASP A 187 44.90 -2.83 0.16
C ASP A 187 43.98 -3.43 1.28
N ASN A 188 44.36 -4.59 1.82
CA ASN A 188 43.58 -5.37 2.79
C ASN A 188 42.15 -5.68 2.32
N THR A 189 41.98 -5.91 1.02
CA THR A 189 40.68 -6.28 0.45
C THR A 189 40.65 -7.74 -0.01
N VAL A 190 39.43 -8.30 -0.03
CA VAL A 190 39.19 -9.67 -0.47
C VAL A 190 38.02 -9.75 -1.43
N VAL A 191 37.97 -10.84 -2.17
CA VAL A 191 36.82 -11.20 -3.00
C VAL A 191 36.11 -12.39 -2.35
N VAL A 192 34.86 -12.24 -2.00
CA VAL A 192 34.00 -13.34 -1.54
C VAL A 192 33.39 -14.01 -2.78
N THR A 193 33.52 -15.32 -2.89
CA THR A 193 32.99 -16.08 -4.02
C THR A 193 32.11 -17.21 -3.53
N PHE A 194 30.81 -17.17 -3.85
CA PHE A 194 29.88 -18.27 -3.60
C PHE A 194 29.85 -19.18 -4.83
N ARG A 195 30.27 -20.44 -4.65
CA ARG A 195 30.19 -21.50 -5.64
C ARG A 195 28.96 -22.35 -5.38
N ILE A 196 28.13 -22.50 -6.36
CA ILE A 196 26.84 -23.18 -6.26
C ILE A 196 26.84 -24.36 -7.21
N ASP A 197 26.53 -25.53 -6.68
CA ASP A 197 26.10 -26.69 -7.47
C ASP A 197 24.62 -26.88 -7.22
N GLU A 198 23.81 -26.45 -8.18
CA GLU A 198 22.36 -26.41 -8.00
C GLU A 198 21.70 -27.81 -7.93
N GLY A 199 22.37 -28.84 -8.40
CA GLY A 199 21.76 -30.15 -8.52
C GLY A 199 20.57 -30.15 -9.48
N GLN A 200 19.60 -31.04 -9.27
CA GLN A 200 18.37 -31.15 -10.06
C GLN A 200 17.17 -30.60 -9.31
N GLN A 201 16.34 -29.80 -9.98
CA GLN A 201 15.12 -29.28 -9.40
C GLN A 201 14.06 -30.38 -9.25
N MET A 202 13.57 -30.60 -8.04
CA MET A 202 12.48 -31.52 -7.76
C MET A 202 11.12 -30.90 -8.02
N ARG A 203 10.25 -31.60 -8.75
CA ARG A 203 8.88 -31.15 -9.05
C ARG A 203 7.87 -32.22 -8.75
N ILE A 204 6.82 -31.84 -8.05
CA ILE A 204 5.72 -32.74 -7.70
C ILE A 204 4.87 -33.01 -8.94
N ARG A 205 4.97 -34.24 -9.44
CA ARG A 205 4.20 -34.71 -10.58
C ARG A 205 2.89 -35.35 -10.18
N GLU A 206 2.87 -35.98 -9.02
CA GLU A 206 1.70 -36.71 -8.56
C GLU A 206 1.57 -36.60 -7.02
N ILE A 207 0.34 -36.39 -6.55
CA ILE A 207 -0.01 -36.46 -5.14
C ILE A 207 -1.07 -37.55 -4.99
N VAL A 208 -0.77 -38.53 -4.14
CA VAL A 208 -1.62 -39.68 -3.87
C VAL A 208 -2.02 -39.70 -2.40
N PHE A 209 -3.24 -40.11 -2.12
CA PHE A 209 -3.72 -40.38 -0.76
C PHE A 209 -4.14 -41.81 -0.64
N VAL A 210 -3.76 -42.46 0.45
CA VAL A 210 -4.09 -43.83 0.78
C VAL A 210 -4.77 -43.83 2.15
N GLY A 211 -5.89 -44.55 2.27
CA GLY A 211 -6.66 -44.59 3.52
C GLY A 211 -7.82 -43.60 3.58
N ASN A 212 -7.88 -42.61 2.70
CA ASN A 212 -8.95 -41.60 2.64
C ASN A 212 -10.23 -42.21 2.02
N SER A 213 -11.15 -42.68 2.81
CA SER A 213 -12.45 -43.24 2.37
C SER A 213 -13.58 -42.21 2.44
N VAL A 214 -13.55 -41.33 3.41
CA VAL A 214 -14.62 -40.36 3.72
C VAL A 214 -14.40 -39.02 2.98
N ILE A 215 -13.18 -38.56 2.95
CA ILE A 215 -12.86 -37.25 2.28
C ILE A 215 -12.27 -37.53 0.91
N SER A 216 -12.82 -36.89 -0.11
CA SER A 216 -12.34 -37.08 -1.48
C SER A 216 -10.93 -36.53 -1.69
N LYS A 217 -10.15 -37.24 -2.56
CA LYS A 217 -8.80 -36.83 -2.97
C LYS A 217 -8.75 -35.36 -3.46
N THR A 218 -9.79 -34.91 -4.17
CA THR A 218 -9.88 -33.55 -4.67
C THR A 218 -10.05 -32.53 -3.54
N ALA A 219 -10.78 -32.87 -2.49
CA ALA A 219 -10.97 -31.99 -1.32
C ALA A 219 -9.66 -31.89 -0.53
N LEU A 220 -8.95 -33.01 -0.29
CA LEU A 220 -7.65 -33.03 0.36
C LEU A 220 -6.61 -32.20 -0.42
N LYS A 221 -6.50 -32.42 -1.76
CA LYS A 221 -5.57 -31.64 -2.61
C LYS A 221 -5.76 -30.11 -2.53
N ARG A 222 -6.96 -29.64 -2.20
CA ARG A 222 -7.22 -28.18 -2.05
C ARG A 222 -6.66 -27.62 -0.75
N LYS A 223 -6.53 -28.45 0.27
CA LYS A 223 -6.05 -28.04 1.60
C LYS A 223 -4.53 -28.04 1.71
N LEU A 224 -3.81 -28.76 0.84
CA LEU A 224 -2.36 -28.80 0.83
C LEU A 224 -1.77 -27.44 0.43
N GLU A 225 -0.66 -27.05 1.04
CA GLU A 225 0.24 -26.00 0.52
C GLU A 225 1.04 -26.53 -0.67
N THR A 226 1.45 -27.77 -0.60
CA THR A 226 2.10 -28.50 -1.70
C THR A 226 1.18 -28.63 -2.90
N LYS A 227 1.62 -28.17 -4.07
CA LYS A 227 0.81 -28.22 -5.31
C LYS A 227 1.44 -29.11 -6.37
N GLN A 228 0.62 -29.94 -6.97
CA GLN A 228 1.01 -30.75 -8.14
C GLN A 228 1.27 -29.84 -9.35
N GLN A 229 2.29 -30.16 -10.16
CA GLN A 229 2.59 -29.47 -11.41
C GLN A 229 1.39 -29.49 -12.37
N GLY A 230 1.09 -28.33 -12.96
CA GLY A 230 -0.01 -28.15 -13.92
C GLY A 230 0.29 -27.01 -14.89
N LEU A 231 -0.70 -26.64 -15.72
CA LEU A 231 -0.53 -25.66 -16.78
C LEU A 231 -0.07 -24.28 -16.24
N PHE A 232 -0.53 -23.88 -15.04
CA PHE A 232 -0.22 -22.60 -14.39
C PHE A 232 0.46 -22.78 -13.01
N ARG A 233 0.87 -24.01 -12.66
CA ARG A 233 1.49 -24.34 -11.37
C ARG A 233 2.84 -25.00 -11.60
N LYS A 234 3.87 -24.50 -10.95
CA LYS A 234 5.23 -25.00 -11.11
C LYS A 234 5.44 -26.36 -10.45
N GLY A 235 4.68 -26.69 -9.38
CA GLY A 235 4.80 -27.92 -8.63
C GLY A 235 6.17 -28.08 -7.96
N ILE A 236 6.68 -27.04 -7.35
CA ILE A 236 7.98 -27.04 -6.67
C ILE A 236 7.86 -27.89 -5.39
N TYR A 237 8.83 -28.73 -5.13
CA TYR A 237 8.92 -29.47 -3.88
C TYR A 237 9.63 -28.61 -2.81
N GLN A 238 9.01 -28.50 -1.65
CA GLN A 238 9.57 -27.87 -0.46
C GLN A 238 9.30 -28.80 0.72
N GLU A 239 10.36 -29.17 1.44
CA GLU A 239 10.23 -30.11 2.56
C GLU A 239 9.45 -29.49 3.74
N SER A 240 9.62 -28.21 3.99
CA SER A 240 8.88 -27.44 5.01
C SER A 240 7.35 -27.51 4.80
N ASN A 241 6.88 -27.55 3.57
CA ASN A 241 5.44 -27.63 3.27
C ASN A 241 4.84 -28.99 3.62
N ILE A 242 5.64 -30.04 3.77
CA ILE A 242 5.12 -31.39 4.10
C ILE A 242 4.58 -31.41 5.53
N GLU A 243 5.25 -30.77 6.48
CA GLU A 243 4.76 -30.69 7.86
C GLU A 243 3.46 -29.88 7.93
N GLU A 244 3.40 -28.77 7.21
CA GLU A 244 2.18 -27.95 7.11
C GLU A 244 1.04 -28.70 6.41
N ASP A 245 1.35 -29.48 5.38
CA ASP A 245 0.37 -30.33 4.68
C ASP A 245 -0.21 -31.40 5.61
N ILE A 246 0.62 -32.02 6.47
CA ILE A 246 0.17 -33.00 7.47
C ILE A 246 -0.82 -32.32 8.42
N GLU A 247 -0.46 -31.18 8.98
CA GLU A 247 -1.31 -30.42 9.87
C GLU A 247 -2.63 -30.00 9.18
N ASN A 248 -2.55 -29.49 7.95
CA ASN A 248 -3.71 -29.10 7.16
C ASN A 248 -4.67 -30.27 6.85
N ILE A 249 -4.12 -31.46 6.58
CA ILE A 249 -4.92 -32.67 6.38
C ILE A 249 -5.62 -33.04 7.70
N GLU A 250 -4.88 -33.16 8.81
CA GLU A 250 -5.41 -33.54 10.13
C GLU A 250 -6.46 -32.53 10.60
N ASN A 251 -6.20 -31.23 10.46
CA ASN A 251 -7.14 -30.16 10.76
C ASN A 251 -8.41 -30.25 9.89
N PHE A 252 -8.28 -30.59 8.61
CA PHE A 252 -9.43 -30.75 7.74
C PHE A 252 -10.32 -31.94 8.14
N TYR A 253 -9.73 -33.03 8.60
CA TYR A 253 -10.47 -34.15 9.19
C TYR A 253 -11.11 -33.75 10.53
N ALA A 254 -10.40 -33.01 11.38
CA ALA A 254 -10.92 -32.49 12.63
C ALA A 254 -12.07 -31.47 12.45
N GLU A 255 -12.04 -30.67 11.35
CA GLU A 255 -13.19 -29.83 10.93
C GLU A 255 -14.46 -30.66 10.63
N LYS A 256 -14.31 -31.93 10.29
CA LYS A 256 -15.37 -32.86 9.91
C LYS A 256 -15.72 -33.90 11.01
N GLY A 257 -15.17 -33.71 12.21
CA GLY A 257 -15.42 -34.55 13.37
C GLY A 257 -14.53 -35.76 13.51
N TYR A 258 -13.57 -35.94 12.63
CA TYR A 258 -12.61 -37.07 12.70
C TYR A 258 -11.39 -36.63 13.54
N ILE A 259 -11.61 -36.43 14.84
CA ILE A 259 -10.63 -35.85 15.75
C ILE A 259 -9.39 -36.68 16.03
N LYS A 260 -9.43 -37.96 15.70
CA LYS A 260 -8.32 -38.94 15.83
C LYS A 260 -7.63 -39.20 14.50
N ALA A 261 -8.04 -38.54 13.42
CA ALA A 261 -7.42 -38.71 12.13
C ALA A 261 -5.95 -38.31 12.18
N LYS A 262 -5.09 -39.13 11.56
CA LYS A 262 -3.65 -38.90 11.51
C LYS A 262 -3.09 -39.27 10.13
N VAL A 263 -2.11 -38.49 9.70
CA VAL A 263 -1.21 -38.85 8.62
C VAL A 263 -0.12 -39.72 9.24
N THR A 264 -0.15 -41.02 8.94
CA THR A 264 0.74 -42.03 9.54
C THR A 264 2.11 -42.06 8.90
N ASP A 265 2.20 -41.70 7.62
CA ASP A 265 3.45 -41.67 6.85
C ASP A 265 3.32 -40.82 5.60
N VAL A 266 4.43 -40.24 5.12
CA VAL A 266 4.52 -39.56 3.82
C VAL A 266 5.70 -40.13 3.03
N ASN A 267 5.39 -40.84 1.95
CA ASN A 267 6.42 -41.47 1.12
C ASN A 267 6.72 -40.61 -0.12
N ASN A 268 7.99 -40.42 -0.39
CA ASN A 268 8.55 -39.64 -1.49
C ASN A 268 9.17 -40.61 -2.51
N GLU A 269 8.56 -40.77 -3.68
CA GLU A 269 9.08 -41.64 -4.75
C GLU A 269 9.52 -40.79 -5.94
N ILE A 270 10.80 -40.95 -6.36
CA ILE A 270 11.32 -40.30 -7.56
C ILE A 270 10.77 -41.06 -8.79
N ILE A 271 10.14 -40.30 -9.69
CA ILE A 271 9.63 -40.82 -10.97
C ILE A 271 10.41 -40.20 -12.13
N GLU A 272 10.70 -41.01 -13.14
CA GLU A 272 11.42 -40.53 -14.33
C GLU A 272 10.62 -39.46 -15.08
N THR A 273 11.32 -38.47 -15.60
CA THR A 273 10.75 -37.36 -16.38
C THR A 273 11.45 -37.25 -17.73
N ASP A 274 10.74 -36.74 -18.74
CA ASP A 274 11.28 -36.49 -20.08
C ASP A 274 12.29 -35.29 -20.10
N GLN A 275 12.55 -34.65 -18.99
CA GLN A 275 13.45 -33.50 -18.88
C GLN A 275 14.68 -33.86 -18.03
N PRO A 276 15.91 -33.83 -18.62
CA PRO A 276 17.13 -34.31 -17.96
C PRO A 276 17.53 -33.50 -16.71
N ASP A 277 17.12 -32.23 -16.63
CA ASP A 277 17.47 -31.32 -15.54
C ASP A 277 16.43 -31.30 -14.40
N LYS A 278 15.41 -32.15 -14.44
CA LYS A 278 14.32 -32.16 -13.46
C LYS A 278 13.96 -33.56 -13.04
N LYS A 279 13.88 -33.80 -11.74
CA LYS A 279 13.32 -34.99 -11.15
C LYS A 279 11.83 -34.81 -10.89
N GLY A 280 11.03 -35.81 -11.29
CA GLY A 280 9.62 -35.91 -10.90
C GLY A 280 9.50 -36.54 -9.52
N LEU A 281 8.58 -36.06 -8.70
CA LEU A 281 8.30 -36.62 -7.38
C LEU A 281 6.84 -37.03 -7.30
N ARG A 282 6.58 -38.23 -6.78
CA ARG A 282 5.28 -38.70 -6.33
C ARG A 282 5.26 -38.63 -4.80
N LEU A 283 4.33 -37.86 -4.23
CA LEU A 283 4.08 -37.79 -2.80
C LEU A 283 2.87 -38.64 -2.46
N THR A 284 3.03 -39.57 -1.52
CA THR A 284 1.95 -40.42 -1.04
C THR A 284 1.72 -40.21 0.45
N TYR A 285 0.56 -39.65 0.79
CA TYR A 285 0.12 -39.44 2.18
C TYR A 285 -0.70 -40.65 2.61
N TYR A 286 -0.29 -41.34 3.68
CA TYR A 286 -1.03 -42.44 4.29
C TYR A 286 -1.85 -41.89 5.46
N ILE A 287 -3.16 -42.12 5.42
CA ILE A 287 -4.10 -41.50 6.35
C ILE A 287 -4.87 -42.60 7.09
N ASP A 288 -4.90 -42.48 8.42
CA ASP A 288 -5.86 -43.21 9.26
C ASP A 288 -6.95 -42.19 9.66
N GLU A 289 -8.16 -42.37 9.11
CA GLU A 289 -9.26 -41.42 9.29
C GLU A 289 -9.91 -41.51 10.68
N GLY A 290 -9.78 -42.66 11.36
CA GLY A 290 -10.50 -42.89 12.62
C GLY A 290 -12.02 -42.84 12.47
N GLU A 291 -12.70 -42.53 13.56
CA GLU A 291 -14.17 -42.43 13.61
C GLU A 291 -14.64 -41.00 13.76
N GLN A 292 -15.89 -40.72 13.35
CA GLN A 292 -16.49 -39.42 13.43
C GLN A 292 -17.14 -39.20 14.80
N TYR A 293 -16.88 -38.07 15.43
CA TYR A 293 -17.42 -37.64 16.72
C TYR A 293 -18.39 -36.48 16.60
N THR A 294 -19.40 -36.49 17.47
CA THR A 294 -20.36 -35.39 17.63
C THR A 294 -20.04 -34.56 18.87
N TYR A 295 -20.47 -33.32 18.88
CA TYR A 295 -20.35 -32.43 20.02
C TYR A 295 -21.53 -32.68 20.99
N ASP A 296 -21.24 -32.92 22.28
CA ASP A 296 -22.24 -33.21 23.28
C ASP A 296 -22.56 -32.01 24.19
N GLY A 297 -21.65 -31.08 24.36
CA GLY A 297 -21.83 -29.87 25.14
C GLY A 297 -20.57 -29.33 25.78
N ILE A 298 -20.74 -28.19 26.46
CA ILE A 298 -19.70 -27.50 27.20
C ILE A 298 -20.20 -27.07 28.56
N SER A 299 -19.36 -27.17 29.57
CA SER A 299 -19.61 -26.62 30.89
C SER A 299 -18.45 -25.73 31.31
N PHE A 300 -18.76 -24.66 32.02
CA PHE A 300 -17.78 -23.70 32.52
C PHE A 300 -17.67 -23.81 34.04
N ILE A 301 -16.48 -23.64 34.58
CA ILE A 301 -16.20 -23.69 36.01
C ILE A 301 -15.30 -22.50 36.36
N GLY A 302 -15.70 -21.70 37.35
CA GLY A 302 -14.92 -20.57 37.84
C GLY A 302 -15.17 -19.24 37.15
N ASN A 303 -16.09 -19.21 36.18
CA ASN A 303 -16.52 -18.02 35.44
C ASN A 303 -17.55 -17.21 36.27
N ILE A 304 -17.07 -16.22 37.03
CA ILE A 304 -17.92 -15.34 37.88
C ILE A 304 -18.25 -14.04 37.15
N ILE A 305 -17.34 -13.56 36.32
CA ILE A 305 -17.45 -12.29 35.56
C ILE A 305 -18.43 -12.40 34.39
N HIS A 306 -18.28 -13.46 33.61
CA HIS A 306 -19.13 -13.77 32.47
C HIS A 306 -19.92 -15.05 32.78
N ASP A 307 -21.22 -14.99 32.68
CA ASP A 307 -22.05 -16.16 32.95
C ASP A 307 -22.01 -17.22 31.83
N ASP A 308 -22.51 -18.42 32.15
CA ASP A 308 -22.54 -19.55 31.21
C ASP A 308 -23.31 -19.22 29.92
N GLU A 309 -24.35 -18.37 30.01
CA GLU A 309 -25.14 -17.98 28.84
C GLU A 309 -24.33 -17.06 27.89
N GLU A 310 -23.58 -16.11 28.43
CA GLU A 310 -22.75 -15.21 27.69
C GLU A 310 -21.58 -15.97 26.99
N LEU A 311 -20.87 -16.80 27.74
CA LEU A 311 -19.79 -17.62 27.20
C LEU A 311 -20.30 -18.63 26.18
N GLY A 312 -21.46 -19.25 26.46
CA GLY A 312 -22.13 -20.21 25.56
C GLY A 312 -22.50 -19.59 24.21
N LYS A 313 -22.82 -18.30 24.12
CA LYS A 313 -23.09 -17.59 22.85
C LYS A 313 -21.86 -17.49 21.94
N LEU A 314 -20.65 -17.57 22.51
CA LEU A 314 -19.40 -17.55 21.74
C LEU A 314 -19.11 -18.91 21.12
N VAL A 315 -19.69 -19.99 21.64
CA VAL A 315 -19.54 -21.34 21.11
C VAL A 315 -20.53 -21.57 19.97
N ARG A 316 -20.02 -21.83 18.78
CA ARG A 316 -20.83 -21.97 17.56
C ARG A 316 -21.35 -23.38 17.32
N CYS A 317 -20.72 -24.39 17.89
CA CYS A 317 -21.22 -25.77 17.83
C CYS A 317 -22.42 -25.96 18.78
N LYS A 318 -23.43 -26.67 18.31
CA LYS A 318 -24.60 -27.02 19.14
C LYS A 318 -24.55 -28.50 19.51
N PRO A 319 -25.03 -28.90 20.70
CA PRO A 319 -25.12 -30.31 21.05
C PRO A 319 -25.84 -31.12 19.97
N GLY A 320 -25.22 -32.24 19.54
CA GLY A 320 -25.68 -33.09 18.46
C GLY A 320 -25.09 -32.78 17.08
N ASP A 321 -24.43 -31.63 16.90
CA ASP A 321 -23.73 -31.33 15.66
C ASP A 321 -22.46 -32.21 15.50
N VAL A 322 -22.02 -32.44 14.28
CA VAL A 322 -20.69 -33.00 14.03
C VAL A 322 -19.64 -32.06 14.63
N LEU A 323 -18.76 -32.61 15.48
CA LEU A 323 -17.73 -31.80 16.15
C LEU A 323 -16.77 -31.20 15.11
N ASN A 324 -16.65 -29.88 15.13
CA ASN A 324 -15.60 -29.18 14.40
C ASN A 324 -14.54 -28.71 15.40
N LYS A 325 -13.50 -29.50 15.62
CA LYS A 325 -12.46 -29.24 16.63
C LYS A 325 -11.71 -27.93 16.37
N VAL A 326 -11.41 -27.62 15.10
CA VAL A 326 -10.71 -26.37 14.71
C VAL A 326 -11.59 -25.15 15.05
N ARG A 327 -12.89 -25.22 14.79
CA ARG A 327 -13.83 -24.18 15.16
C ARG A 327 -13.95 -24.03 16.68
N MET A 328 -13.93 -25.15 17.40
CA MET A 328 -14.00 -25.14 18.86
C MET A 328 -12.78 -24.45 19.48
N GLN A 329 -11.57 -24.73 18.99
CA GLN A 329 -10.37 -24.02 19.42
C GLN A 329 -10.45 -22.51 19.15
N ALA A 330 -10.95 -22.11 17.96
CA ALA A 330 -11.20 -20.71 17.67
C ALA A 330 -12.28 -20.08 18.56
N ASP A 331 -13.22 -20.88 19.08
CA ASP A 331 -14.25 -20.42 20.04
C ASP A 331 -13.63 -20.24 21.43
N PHE A 332 -12.70 -21.09 21.88
CA PHE A 332 -11.93 -20.88 23.11
C PHE A 332 -11.07 -19.61 23.05
N VAL A 333 -10.42 -19.35 21.93
CA VAL A 333 -9.69 -18.08 21.73
C VAL A 333 -10.61 -16.88 21.85
N ARG A 334 -11.86 -16.95 21.33
CA ARG A 334 -12.83 -15.85 21.48
C ARG A 334 -13.29 -15.66 22.93
N ILE A 335 -13.38 -16.75 23.70
CA ILE A 335 -13.65 -16.67 25.14
C ILE A 335 -12.49 -15.97 25.84
N SER A 336 -11.25 -16.36 25.55
CA SER A 336 -10.06 -15.68 26.08
C SER A 336 -9.99 -14.21 25.67
N ASP A 337 -10.29 -13.90 24.41
CA ASP A 337 -10.29 -12.52 23.90
C ASP A 337 -11.34 -11.65 24.63
N LEU A 338 -12.52 -12.21 25.01
CA LEU A 338 -13.52 -11.50 25.81
C LEU A 338 -12.95 -11.05 27.16
N TYR A 339 -12.26 -11.95 27.87
CA TYR A 339 -11.60 -11.63 29.13
C TYR A 339 -10.46 -10.61 28.95
N PHE A 340 -9.68 -10.74 27.88
CA PHE A 340 -8.60 -9.80 27.55
C PHE A 340 -9.13 -8.42 27.17
N ASP A 341 -10.29 -8.34 26.51
CA ASP A 341 -10.92 -7.07 26.17
C ASP A 341 -11.45 -6.34 27.40
N ASP A 342 -11.85 -7.08 28.43
CA ASP A 342 -12.30 -6.55 29.72
C ASP A 342 -11.18 -6.38 30.76
N GLY A 343 -9.94 -6.65 30.35
CA GLY A 343 -8.73 -6.41 31.15
C GLY A 343 -8.27 -7.57 32.01
N TYR A 344 -8.91 -8.72 31.96
CA TYR A 344 -8.52 -9.90 32.75
C TYR A 344 -7.44 -10.72 32.02
N ILE A 345 -6.26 -10.15 31.86
CA ILE A 345 -5.18 -10.74 31.02
C ILE A 345 -4.39 -11.84 31.75
N PHE A 346 -4.49 -11.90 33.08
CA PHE A 346 -3.84 -12.93 33.88
C PHE A 346 -4.71 -14.17 34.04
N ASN A 347 -5.91 -14.17 33.38
CA ASN A 347 -6.77 -15.34 33.41
C ASN A 347 -6.08 -16.58 32.88
N SER A 348 -6.44 -17.72 33.41
CA SER A 348 -6.07 -19.01 32.89
C SER A 348 -7.31 -19.77 32.46
N ILE A 349 -7.36 -20.13 31.20
CA ILE A 349 -8.46 -20.92 30.61
C ILE A 349 -7.87 -22.28 30.23
N SER A 350 -8.39 -23.34 30.86
CA SER A 350 -7.98 -24.71 30.59
C SER A 350 -9.17 -25.51 30.14
N GLU A 351 -9.07 -26.08 28.94
CA GLU A 351 -10.08 -26.94 28.35
C GLU A 351 -9.70 -28.41 28.54
N GLN A 352 -10.68 -29.18 28.99
CA GLN A 352 -10.56 -30.64 29.11
C GLN A 352 -11.58 -31.32 28.22
N GLU A 353 -11.10 -32.09 27.22
CA GLU A 353 -11.92 -32.94 26.38
C GLU A 353 -12.37 -34.19 27.15
N GLN A 354 -13.66 -34.48 27.16
CA GLN A 354 -14.25 -35.72 27.63
C GLN A 354 -14.81 -36.50 26.45
N ILE A 355 -14.08 -37.52 26.04
CA ILE A 355 -14.44 -38.37 24.90
C ILE A 355 -15.23 -39.56 25.40
N ASN A 356 -16.45 -39.72 24.89
CA ASN A 356 -17.24 -40.94 25.09
C ASN A 356 -17.10 -41.86 23.86
N GLU A 357 -16.38 -42.97 24.05
CA GLU A 357 -16.13 -43.94 22.96
C GLU A 357 -17.35 -44.75 22.55
N GLU A 358 -18.33 -44.91 23.45
CA GLU A 358 -19.55 -45.68 23.15
C GLU A 358 -20.53 -44.88 22.28
N THR A 359 -20.71 -43.58 22.63
CA THR A 359 -21.62 -42.66 21.90
C THR A 359 -20.95 -41.93 20.78
N LYS A 360 -19.63 -42.02 20.66
CA LYS A 360 -18.79 -41.21 19.73
C LYS A 360 -19.10 -39.73 19.86
N SER A 361 -19.13 -39.24 21.11
CA SER A 361 -19.38 -37.83 21.42
C SER A 361 -18.27 -37.24 22.27
N VAL A 362 -18.12 -35.92 22.18
CA VAL A 362 -17.14 -35.15 22.94
C VAL A 362 -17.85 -34.01 23.64
N SER A 363 -17.63 -33.92 24.94
CA SER A 363 -17.98 -32.73 25.74
C SER A 363 -16.73 -32.05 26.24
N TYR A 364 -16.86 -30.77 26.59
CA TYR A 364 -15.76 -29.95 27.10
C TYR A 364 -16.07 -29.44 28.50
N ILE A 365 -15.09 -29.53 29.38
CA ILE A 365 -15.09 -28.79 30.66
C ILE A 365 -14.02 -27.71 30.54
N VAL A 366 -14.48 -26.47 30.64
CA VAL A 366 -13.60 -25.29 30.57
C VAL A 366 -13.49 -24.69 31.98
N THR A 367 -12.31 -24.79 32.54
CA THR A 367 -11.98 -24.20 33.83
C THR A 367 -11.34 -22.84 33.64
N ILE A 368 -11.91 -21.81 34.24
CA ILE A 368 -11.48 -20.42 34.10
C ILE A 368 -11.07 -19.91 35.48
N VAL A 369 -9.83 -19.42 35.55
CA VAL A 369 -9.34 -18.67 36.71
C VAL A 369 -9.22 -17.24 36.29
N GLU A 370 -10.13 -16.37 36.75
CA GLU A 370 -10.32 -15.03 36.19
C GLU A 370 -9.25 -14.01 36.56
N GLU A 371 -8.69 -14.15 37.78
CA GLU A 371 -7.73 -13.22 38.36
C GLU A 371 -8.22 -11.75 38.43
N GLY A 372 -7.30 -10.79 38.61
CA GLY A 372 -7.63 -9.37 38.67
C GLY A 372 -7.54 -8.66 37.32
N ARG A 373 -8.22 -7.51 37.21
CA ARG A 373 -8.08 -6.64 36.03
C ARG A 373 -6.69 -6.02 35.96
N ALA A 374 -6.14 -5.99 34.77
CA ALA A 374 -4.94 -5.24 34.46
C ALA A 374 -5.26 -3.81 34.00
N HIS A 375 -4.38 -2.88 34.31
CA HIS A 375 -4.43 -1.50 33.87
C HIS A 375 -3.13 -1.11 33.15
N ILE A 376 -3.21 -0.19 32.22
CA ILE A 376 -2.02 0.34 31.55
C ILE A 376 -1.26 1.26 32.51
N GLU A 377 -0.03 0.87 32.86
CA GLU A 377 0.84 1.69 33.70
C GLU A 377 1.52 2.76 32.88
N ASN A 378 2.17 2.38 31.76
CA ASN A 378 2.85 3.30 30.86
C ASN A 378 2.62 2.90 29.39
N ILE A 379 2.71 3.89 28.51
CA ILE A 379 2.80 3.69 27.08
C ILE A 379 4.16 4.20 26.63
N VAL A 380 4.99 3.31 26.09
CA VAL A 380 6.35 3.62 25.63
C VAL A 380 6.40 3.46 24.12
N ILE A 381 6.92 4.48 23.42
CA ILE A 381 7.07 4.48 21.98
C ILE A 381 8.55 4.46 21.66
N GLN A 382 8.97 3.57 20.76
CA GLN A 382 10.37 3.39 20.35
C GLN A 382 10.45 3.37 18.82
N GLY A 383 11.54 3.94 18.27
CA GLY A 383 11.77 3.98 16.81
C GLY A 383 11.06 5.09 16.06
N ASN A 384 10.48 6.08 16.77
CA ASN A 384 9.83 7.24 16.17
C ASN A 384 10.78 8.44 16.04
N ASP A 385 11.81 8.31 15.21
CA ASP A 385 12.86 9.33 15.05
C ASP A 385 12.33 10.66 14.49
N LYS A 386 11.40 10.61 13.55
CA LYS A 386 10.82 11.78 12.88
C LYS A 386 9.44 12.13 13.44
N THR A 387 8.58 11.14 13.66
CA THR A 387 7.20 11.34 14.08
C THR A 387 7.13 11.68 15.56
N LYS A 388 6.49 12.78 15.90
CA LYS A 388 6.33 13.19 17.31
C LYS A 388 5.41 12.22 18.05
N GLU A 389 5.77 11.87 19.27
CA GLU A 389 5.05 10.96 20.15
C GLU A 389 3.55 11.29 20.27
N ARG A 390 3.20 12.59 20.40
CA ARG A 390 1.80 13.04 20.45
C ARG A 390 0.96 12.63 19.24
N VAL A 391 1.60 12.46 18.05
CA VAL A 391 0.91 12.04 16.81
C VAL A 391 0.52 10.57 16.90
N ILE A 392 1.31 9.78 17.59
CA ILE A 392 1.09 8.35 17.81
C ILE A 392 0.05 8.17 18.92
N LEU A 393 0.27 8.80 20.08
CA LEU A 393 -0.61 8.68 21.25
C LEU A 393 -2.05 9.05 20.97
N ARG A 394 -2.31 10.11 20.19
CA ARG A 394 -3.67 10.56 19.88
C ARG A 394 -4.47 9.59 19.01
N GLU A 395 -3.82 8.63 18.34
CA GLU A 395 -4.48 7.60 17.53
C GLU A 395 -4.85 6.37 18.36
N LEU A 396 -4.31 6.25 19.57
CA LEU A 396 -4.60 5.11 20.44
C LEU A 396 -5.94 5.35 21.18
N PRO A 397 -6.88 4.40 21.12
CA PRO A 397 -8.13 4.46 21.88
C PRO A 397 -7.96 4.01 23.35
N ILE A 398 -6.71 3.86 23.81
CA ILE A 398 -6.33 3.46 25.15
C ILE A 398 -5.23 4.38 25.68
N GLY A 399 -5.31 4.73 26.96
CA GLY A 399 -4.40 5.64 27.65
C GLY A 399 -3.83 5.04 28.94
N VAL A 400 -2.88 5.76 29.54
CA VAL A 400 -2.34 5.41 30.86
C VAL A 400 -3.45 5.45 31.92
N GLY A 401 -3.55 4.43 32.77
CA GLY A 401 -4.60 4.25 33.77
C GLY A 401 -5.86 3.56 33.27
N ASP A 402 -6.04 3.40 31.96
CA ASP A 402 -7.17 2.65 31.42
C ASP A 402 -7.06 1.16 31.71
N VAL A 403 -8.22 0.49 31.77
CA VAL A 403 -8.25 -0.97 31.80
C VAL A 403 -7.64 -1.51 30.49
N PHE A 404 -6.77 -2.50 30.62
CA PHE A 404 -6.19 -3.18 29.47
C PHE A 404 -7.29 -3.72 28.53
N SER A 405 -7.11 -3.56 27.23
CA SER A 405 -8.02 -4.13 26.24
C SER A 405 -7.23 -4.49 24.98
N LYS A 406 -7.15 -5.79 24.66
CA LYS A 406 -6.51 -6.30 23.43
C LYS A 406 -7.12 -5.67 22.19
N LYS A 407 -8.45 -5.56 22.15
CA LYS A 407 -9.20 -4.96 21.04
C LYS A 407 -8.81 -3.50 20.81
N LYS A 408 -8.74 -2.68 21.88
CA LYS A 408 -8.34 -1.27 21.76
C LYS A 408 -6.90 -1.11 21.32
N ILE A 409 -5.98 -2.00 21.75
CA ILE A 409 -4.59 -1.98 21.29
C ILE A 409 -4.53 -2.29 19.81
N ILE A 410 -5.21 -3.35 19.34
CA ILE A 410 -5.28 -3.71 17.91
C ILE A 410 -5.90 -2.56 17.09
N GLU A 411 -6.98 -1.95 17.59
CA GLU A 411 -7.60 -0.78 16.94
C GLU A 411 -6.62 0.40 16.84
N GLY A 412 -5.86 0.66 17.91
CA GLY A 412 -4.80 1.67 17.92
C GLY A 412 -3.72 1.40 16.88
N VAL A 413 -3.23 0.17 16.80
CA VAL A 413 -2.26 -0.25 15.77
C VAL A 413 -2.83 -0.08 14.36
N GLN A 414 -4.09 -0.46 14.13
CA GLN A 414 -4.74 -0.24 12.84
C GLN A 414 -4.88 1.24 12.48
N ASN A 415 -5.22 2.09 13.46
CA ASN A 415 -5.27 3.54 13.27
C ASN A 415 -3.91 4.09 12.85
N LEU A 416 -2.83 3.63 13.49
CA LEU A 416 -1.46 4.04 13.16
C LEU A 416 -1.06 3.57 11.75
N TYR A 417 -1.36 2.33 11.35
CA TYR A 417 -1.13 1.86 9.97
C TYR A 417 -1.90 2.68 8.94
N ASN A 418 -3.12 3.13 9.27
CA ASN A 418 -3.94 3.96 8.37
C ASN A 418 -3.33 5.34 8.12
N LEU A 419 -2.43 5.84 8.98
CA LEU A 419 -1.68 7.08 8.73
C LEU A 419 -0.68 6.93 7.58
N GLN A 420 -0.21 5.71 7.30
CA GLN A 420 0.83 5.41 6.29
C GLN A 420 2.18 6.09 6.60
N TYR A 421 2.50 6.26 7.89
CA TYR A 421 3.79 6.81 8.33
C TYR A 421 4.79 5.72 8.69
N PHE A 422 4.30 4.51 8.96
CA PHE A 422 5.06 3.40 9.51
C PHE A 422 5.09 2.22 8.55
N SER A 423 6.25 1.59 8.41
CA SER A 423 6.44 0.34 7.66
C SER A 423 6.07 -0.88 8.48
N ALA A 424 6.38 -0.84 9.80
CA ALA A 424 6.02 -1.88 10.75
C ALA A 424 5.70 -1.29 12.14
N ILE A 425 4.84 -1.98 12.89
CA ILE A 425 4.46 -1.64 14.26
C ILE A 425 4.30 -2.95 15.03
N TYR A 426 5.13 -3.14 16.06
CA TYR A 426 5.12 -4.33 16.91
C TYR A 426 4.72 -3.93 18.33
N PRO A 427 3.45 -4.18 18.74
CA PRO A 427 3.01 -3.93 20.10
C PRO A 427 3.49 -5.04 21.02
N GLU A 428 4.09 -4.68 22.15
CA GLU A 428 4.46 -5.57 23.23
C GLU A 428 3.77 -5.12 24.52
N THR A 429 3.38 -6.08 25.35
CA THR A 429 2.67 -5.79 26.60
C THR A 429 3.32 -6.49 27.78
N PRO A 430 4.54 -6.09 28.20
CA PRO A 430 5.21 -6.64 29.36
C PRO A 430 4.50 -6.25 30.66
N ALA A 431 4.68 -7.08 31.71
CA ALA A 431 4.22 -6.77 33.06
C ALA A 431 4.76 -5.42 33.56
N GLY A 432 3.96 -4.69 34.31
CA GLY A 432 4.32 -3.43 34.94
C GLY A 432 5.07 -3.62 36.25
N SER A 433 5.17 -2.55 37.04
CA SER A 433 5.89 -2.51 38.31
C SER A 433 5.23 -3.34 39.43
N GLU A 434 3.93 -3.53 39.37
CA GLU A 434 3.13 -4.30 40.33
C GLU A 434 2.15 -5.23 39.60
N HIS A 435 1.71 -6.29 40.33
CA HIS A 435 0.68 -7.18 39.80
C HIS A 435 -0.61 -6.42 39.48
N GLY A 436 -1.14 -6.62 38.28
CA GLY A 436 -2.31 -5.89 37.78
C GLY A 436 -1.95 -4.64 36.94
N LEU A 437 -0.65 -4.35 36.78
CA LEU A 437 -0.18 -3.28 35.89
C LEU A 437 0.53 -3.86 34.67
N MET A 438 0.32 -3.23 33.52
CA MET A 438 0.93 -3.59 32.25
C MET A 438 1.50 -2.38 31.54
N ASN A 439 2.66 -2.52 30.94
CA ASN A 439 3.19 -1.52 30.02
C ASN A 439 2.77 -1.86 28.58
N LEU A 440 2.46 -0.83 27.79
CA LEU A 440 2.30 -0.98 26.34
C LEU A 440 3.54 -0.38 25.67
N ILE A 441 4.33 -1.22 25.03
CA ILE A 441 5.50 -0.79 24.25
C ILE A 441 5.15 -0.91 22.78
N LEU A 442 5.28 0.18 22.04
CA LEU A 442 5.10 0.20 20.59
C LEU A 442 6.47 0.35 19.93
N ASN A 443 7.01 -0.74 19.40
CA ASN A 443 8.21 -0.72 18.57
C ASN A 443 7.82 -0.38 17.14
N ILE A 444 8.26 0.77 16.65
CA ILE A 444 7.81 1.37 15.41
C ILE A 444 8.98 1.48 14.43
N GLU A 445 8.75 1.05 13.20
CA GLU A 445 9.64 1.32 12.08
C GLU A 445 9.01 2.39 11.20
N GLU A 446 9.67 3.54 11.06
CA GLU A 446 9.16 4.63 10.22
C GLU A 446 9.31 4.33 8.74
N GLY A 447 8.23 4.58 7.99
CA GLY A 447 8.21 4.50 6.54
C GLY A 447 8.52 5.84 5.86
N LYS A 448 8.54 5.83 4.53
CA LYS A 448 8.65 7.05 3.73
C LYS A 448 7.31 7.78 3.71
N THR A 449 7.24 8.98 4.27
CA THR A 449 6.05 9.84 4.28
C THR A 449 6.00 10.81 3.09
N THR A 450 7.13 10.98 2.42
CA THR A 450 7.26 11.87 1.27
C THR A 450 7.06 11.10 -0.03
N ASP A 451 6.23 11.63 -0.92
CA ASP A 451 5.88 11.06 -2.21
C ASP A 451 6.03 12.11 -3.30
N VAL A 452 6.56 11.72 -4.45
CA VAL A 452 6.63 12.55 -5.66
C VAL A 452 5.90 11.83 -6.78
N GLN A 453 4.79 12.40 -7.19
CA GLN A 453 4.00 11.92 -8.31
C GLN A 453 4.30 12.78 -9.53
N PHE A 454 4.50 12.17 -10.66
CA PHE A 454 4.60 12.84 -11.95
C PHE A 454 3.89 12.01 -13.01
N GLY A 455 3.37 12.69 -14.02
CA GLY A 455 2.65 12.02 -15.08
C GLY A 455 2.33 12.93 -16.24
N LEU A 456 1.75 12.31 -17.27
CA LEU A 456 1.20 13.01 -18.43
C LEU A 456 -0.30 12.81 -18.44
N ILE A 457 -1.01 13.89 -18.65
CA ILE A 457 -2.48 13.91 -18.87
C ILE A 457 -2.69 14.18 -20.35
N PHE A 458 -3.41 13.28 -21.02
CA PHE A 458 -3.78 13.45 -22.42
C PHE A 458 -5.22 13.90 -22.45
N SER A 459 -5.48 15.08 -23.03
CA SER A 459 -6.84 15.55 -23.30
C SER A 459 -7.08 15.49 -24.81
N ALA A 460 -8.14 14.80 -25.23
CA ALA A 460 -8.53 14.76 -26.64
C ALA A 460 -9.41 15.97 -26.96
N ASP A 461 -8.85 16.97 -27.60
CA ASP A 461 -9.64 17.94 -28.34
C ASP A 461 -9.51 17.62 -29.86
N ALA A 462 -10.58 17.73 -30.60
CA ALA A 462 -10.61 17.31 -31.99
C ALA A 462 -9.64 18.12 -32.86
N GLY A 463 -8.47 17.54 -33.10
CA GLY A 463 -7.46 18.07 -34.03
C GLY A 463 -6.08 18.31 -33.44
N ASP A 464 -5.95 18.67 -32.21
CA ASP A 464 -4.70 18.74 -31.45
C ASP A 464 -4.81 17.89 -30.19
N ILE A 465 -3.82 17.06 -29.89
CA ILE A 465 -3.78 16.29 -28.65
C ILE A 465 -2.98 17.14 -27.64
N PRO A 466 -3.61 17.97 -26.82
CA PRO A 466 -2.90 18.67 -25.78
C PRO A 466 -2.46 17.65 -24.72
N VAL A 467 -1.19 17.67 -24.40
CA VAL A 467 -0.58 16.85 -23.36
C VAL A 467 -0.23 17.76 -22.20
N SER A 468 -0.83 17.55 -21.04
CA SER A 468 -0.42 18.17 -19.78
C SER A 468 0.60 17.30 -19.09
N ALA A 469 1.66 17.89 -18.57
CA ALA A 469 2.56 17.26 -17.63
C ALA A 469 2.25 17.77 -16.22
N PHE A 470 2.24 16.89 -15.24
CA PHE A 470 2.09 17.30 -13.85
C PHE A 470 3.20 16.71 -12.98
N VAL A 471 3.57 17.46 -11.94
CA VAL A 471 4.43 17.02 -10.85
C VAL A 471 3.76 17.44 -9.55
N LYS A 472 3.60 16.49 -8.62
CA LYS A 472 3.07 16.76 -7.28
C LYS A 472 4.00 16.15 -6.25
N TRP A 473 4.48 16.97 -5.35
CA TRP A 473 5.20 16.56 -4.15
C TRP A 473 4.26 16.63 -2.96
N THR A 474 4.28 15.59 -2.11
CA THR A 474 3.45 15.49 -0.91
C THR A 474 4.29 14.92 0.24
N ASP A 475 4.26 15.55 1.40
CA ASP A 475 4.70 14.95 2.66
C ASP A 475 3.49 14.81 3.59
N ARG A 476 3.15 13.56 3.90
CA ARG A 476 1.98 13.23 4.74
C ARG A 476 2.21 13.43 6.22
N ASN A 477 3.47 13.52 6.64
CA ASN A 477 3.88 13.75 8.02
C ASN A 477 4.88 14.91 8.12
N PHE A 478 4.46 16.07 7.61
CA PHE A 478 5.29 17.24 7.48
C PHE A 478 5.89 17.65 8.84
N LEU A 479 7.22 17.69 8.92
CA LEU A 479 7.99 17.96 10.13
C LEU A 479 7.64 17.04 11.32
N GLY A 480 7.14 15.85 11.06
CA GLY A 480 6.78 14.86 12.08
C GLY A 480 5.52 15.20 12.90
N ASN A 481 4.73 16.19 12.49
CA ASN A 481 3.56 16.66 13.25
C ASN A 481 2.25 15.95 12.90
N GLY A 482 2.25 14.99 11.97
CA GLY A 482 1.04 14.36 11.45
C GLY A 482 0.20 15.29 10.57
N GLN A 483 0.83 16.35 10.05
CA GLN A 483 0.26 17.32 9.10
C GLN A 483 0.64 16.91 7.69
N GLU A 484 -0.21 17.22 6.72
CA GLU A 484 0.08 16.97 5.31
C GLU A 484 0.36 18.29 4.59
N PHE A 485 1.46 18.35 3.88
CA PHE A 485 1.77 19.47 2.99
C PHE A 485 1.99 18.93 1.58
N SER A 486 1.35 19.56 0.59
CA SER A 486 1.57 19.22 -0.80
C SER A 486 1.70 20.46 -1.67
N ILE A 487 2.53 20.33 -2.71
CA ILE A 487 2.64 21.30 -3.79
C ILE A 487 2.61 20.55 -5.11
N GLY A 488 1.79 21.03 -6.04
CA GLY A 488 1.66 20.45 -7.38
C GLY A 488 1.69 21.51 -8.44
N THR A 489 2.15 21.13 -9.61
CA THR A 489 2.08 21.96 -10.82
C THR A 489 1.56 21.11 -11.98
N GLU A 490 0.74 21.72 -12.82
CA GLU A 490 0.32 21.17 -14.10
C GLU A 490 0.68 22.15 -15.20
N MET A 491 1.21 21.63 -16.31
CA MET A 491 1.65 22.42 -17.45
C MET A 491 1.23 21.78 -18.75
N SER A 492 0.46 22.52 -19.55
CA SER A 492 0.14 22.24 -20.94
C SER A 492 0.13 23.54 -21.73
N THR A 493 -0.20 23.44 -23.02
CA THR A 493 -0.48 24.63 -23.85
C THR A 493 -1.63 25.43 -23.30
N ASP A 494 -2.67 24.75 -22.79
CA ASP A 494 -3.95 25.32 -22.42
C ASP A 494 -4.12 25.56 -20.92
N VAL A 495 -3.30 24.88 -20.09
CA VAL A 495 -3.38 24.96 -18.62
C VAL A 495 -2.00 25.06 -18.03
N GLN A 496 -1.76 26.09 -17.25
CA GLN A 496 -0.60 26.21 -16.38
C GLN A 496 -1.10 26.48 -14.96
N SER A 497 -0.81 25.60 -14.03
CA SER A 497 -1.28 25.75 -12.65
C SER A 497 -0.25 25.37 -11.60
N VAL A 498 -0.32 26.05 -10.47
CA VAL A 498 0.40 25.70 -9.24
C VAL A 498 -0.60 25.67 -8.10
N THR A 499 -0.60 24.58 -7.34
CA THR A 499 -1.46 24.40 -6.18
C THR A 499 -0.63 24.01 -4.97
N ALA A 500 -0.83 24.67 -3.84
CA ALA A 500 -0.24 24.29 -2.55
C ALA A 500 -1.36 24.02 -1.56
N SER A 501 -1.25 22.96 -0.75
CA SER A 501 -2.22 22.66 0.29
C SER A 501 -1.55 22.20 1.58
N PHE A 502 -2.15 22.62 2.70
CA PHE A 502 -1.75 22.22 4.04
C PHE A 502 -2.97 21.69 4.79
N THR A 503 -2.86 20.49 5.34
CA THR A 503 -3.93 19.82 6.09
C THR A 503 -3.46 19.46 7.49
N GLU A 504 -4.16 19.97 8.51
CA GLU A 504 -4.08 19.49 9.88
C GLU A 504 -5.20 18.46 10.10
N ARG A 505 -4.85 17.22 10.44
CA ARG A 505 -5.83 16.12 10.62
C ARG A 505 -6.49 16.13 12.00
N TRP A 506 -5.88 16.81 12.98
CA TRP A 506 -6.33 16.91 14.36
C TRP A 506 -6.43 18.37 14.79
N LEU A 507 -7.39 19.08 14.21
CA LEU A 507 -7.60 20.50 14.54
C LEU A 507 -8.20 20.61 15.95
N ALA A 508 -7.55 21.41 16.82
CA ALA A 508 -7.94 21.61 18.21
C ALA A 508 -8.07 20.29 19.02
N ASP A 509 -7.10 19.39 18.82
CA ASP A 509 -7.01 18.06 19.47
C ASP A 509 -8.27 17.17 19.29
N ARG A 510 -8.98 17.39 18.20
CA ARG A 510 -10.11 16.55 17.77
C ARG A 510 -9.83 15.98 16.39
N ARG A 511 -10.38 14.82 16.08
CA ARG A 511 -10.31 14.20 14.73
C ARG A 511 -11.08 15.02 13.69
N LEU A 512 -10.80 16.31 13.61
CA LEU A 512 -11.37 17.26 12.67
C LEU A 512 -10.26 17.68 11.71
N ALA A 513 -10.37 17.30 10.45
CA ALA A 513 -9.40 17.70 9.44
C ALA A 513 -9.69 19.13 8.97
N GLY A 514 -8.70 20.01 9.07
CA GLY A 514 -8.75 21.37 8.51
C GLY A 514 -7.74 21.53 7.38
N THR A 515 -8.19 21.99 6.22
CA THR A 515 -7.30 22.19 5.05
C THR A 515 -7.34 23.63 4.59
N ILE A 516 -6.17 24.17 4.27
CA ILE A 516 -5.97 25.44 3.57
C ILE A 516 -5.30 25.11 2.23
N SER A 517 -5.84 25.63 1.14
CA SER A 517 -5.28 25.48 -0.20
C SER A 517 -5.13 26.84 -0.89
N LEU A 518 -4.04 26.99 -1.63
CA LEU A 518 -3.75 28.13 -2.48
C LEU A 518 -3.55 27.61 -3.91
N SER A 519 -4.13 28.30 -4.88
CA SER A 519 -3.98 27.97 -6.30
C SER A 519 -3.72 29.20 -7.15
N LEU A 520 -2.89 29.02 -8.16
CA LEU A 520 -2.67 29.99 -9.23
C LEU A 520 -2.81 29.23 -10.54
N SER A 521 -3.67 29.68 -11.45
CA SER A 521 -3.78 29.08 -12.77
C SER A 521 -3.92 30.12 -13.87
N HIS A 522 -3.35 29.79 -15.02
CA HIS A 522 -3.61 30.41 -16.31
C HIS A 522 -4.17 29.35 -17.24
N GLU A 523 -5.28 29.64 -17.86
CA GLU A 523 -6.02 28.68 -18.67
C GLU A 523 -6.56 29.32 -19.92
N THR A 524 -6.41 28.65 -21.06
CA THR A 524 -7.03 28.99 -22.35
C THR A 524 -8.24 28.09 -22.55
N THR A 525 -9.41 28.68 -22.70
CA THR A 525 -10.67 27.99 -23.03
C THR A 525 -10.96 28.17 -24.50
N ALA A 526 -10.76 27.10 -25.26
CA ALA A 526 -10.98 27.07 -26.71
C ALA A 526 -12.41 26.55 -27.07
N ASN A 527 -12.76 26.67 -28.32
CA ASN A 527 -14.02 26.16 -28.87
C ASN A 527 -15.30 26.76 -28.23
N VAL A 528 -15.22 27.99 -27.76
CA VAL A 528 -16.31 28.70 -27.11
C VAL A 528 -17.20 29.34 -28.20
N ALA A 529 -18.50 29.19 -28.05
CA ALA A 529 -19.44 29.81 -29.02
C ALA A 529 -19.35 31.34 -29.05
N GLN A 530 -19.34 31.89 -30.24
CA GLN A 530 -19.51 33.32 -30.49
C GLN A 530 -20.97 33.71 -30.68
N ASP A 531 -21.30 34.95 -30.40
CA ASP A 531 -22.53 35.59 -30.80
C ASP A 531 -22.46 35.93 -32.30
N ILE A 532 -22.95 35.02 -33.10
CA ILE A 532 -22.91 35.10 -34.57
C ILE A 532 -23.84 36.14 -35.18
N MET A 533 -24.80 36.61 -34.40
CA MET A 533 -25.67 37.72 -34.80
C MET A 533 -24.89 39.03 -35.10
N ASN A 534 -23.67 39.12 -34.55
CA ASN A 534 -22.85 40.33 -34.72
C ASN A 534 -21.38 39.98 -34.80
N PRO A 535 -20.91 39.16 -35.76
CA PRO A 535 -19.53 38.75 -35.88
C PRO A 535 -18.61 39.95 -36.17
N VAL A 536 -17.49 40.03 -35.51
CA VAL A 536 -16.47 41.06 -35.67
C VAL A 536 -15.27 40.45 -36.38
N PHE A 537 -15.37 40.20 -37.67
CA PHE A 537 -14.28 39.69 -38.50
C PHE A 537 -13.74 40.78 -39.40
N ASP A 538 -12.45 41.01 -39.42
CA ASP A 538 -11.77 41.97 -40.30
C ASP A 538 -11.70 41.52 -41.75
N ASN A 539 -11.93 40.26 -42.04
CA ASN A 539 -11.85 39.73 -43.37
C ASN A 539 -13.24 39.62 -44.03
N ASP A 540 -13.29 39.90 -45.33
CA ASP A 540 -14.51 39.96 -46.09
C ASP A 540 -15.30 38.64 -46.18
N LYS A 541 -14.71 37.52 -45.79
CA LYS A 541 -15.31 36.20 -45.88
C LYS A 541 -16.51 36.00 -44.95
N TYR A 542 -16.53 36.72 -43.83
CA TYR A 542 -17.53 36.57 -42.78
C TYR A 542 -18.16 37.90 -42.34
N LYS A 543 -18.33 38.84 -43.28
CA LYS A 543 -19.01 40.09 -42.97
C LYS A 543 -20.49 39.82 -42.66
N LYS A 544 -21.02 40.59 -41.72
CA LYS A 544 -22.42 40.54 -41.32
C LYS A 544 -23.34 40.57 -42.57
N GLY A 545 -24.23 39.58 -42.70
CA GLY A 545 -25.20 39.48 -43.76
C GLY A 545 -24.70 38.86 -45.08
N GLN A 546 -23.44 38.44 -45.17
CA GLN A 546 -22.86 37.78 -46.35
C GLN A 546 -22.89 36.26 -46.32
N VAL A 547 -22.92 35.66 -45.14
CA VAL A 547 -23.01 34.22 -44.95
C VAL A 547 -24.32 33.95 -44.21
N PRO A 548 -25.20 33.08 -44.71
CA PRO A 548 -26.34 32.60 -43.94
C PRO A 548 -25.81 31.98 -42.63
N ASP A 549 -26.32 32.44 -41.52
CA ASP A 549 -25.96 31.95 -40.21
C ASP A 549 -26.89 30.80 -39.82
N PRO A 550 -26.39 29.57 -39.76
CA PRO A 550 -27.22 28.44 -39.37
C PRO A 550 -27.55 28.40 -37.88
N TYR A 551 -26.92 29.30 -37.08
CA TYR A 551 -27.05 29.32 -35.61
C TYR A 551 -27.33 30.77 -35.14
N ASP A 552 -28.25 31.43 -35.73
CA ASP A 552 -28.57 32.84 -35.44
C ASP A 552 -29.45 33.06 -34.21
N GLY A 553 -29.66 32.03 -33.42
CA GLY A 553 -30.46 32.05 -32.20
C GLY A 553 -31.97 31.84 -32.53
N HIS A 554 -32.30 31.30 -33.68
CA HIS A 554 -33.64 30.82 -33.92
C HIS A 554 -34.07 29.80 -32.91
N MET A 555 -35.31 29.81 -32.52
CA MET A 555 -35.89 28.81 -31.62
C MET A 555 -36.32 27.61 -32.43
N VAL A 556 -35.86 26.44 -32.03
CA VAL A 556 -36.14 25.17 -32.69
C VAL A 556 -36.66 24.14 -31.69
N ASP A 557 -37.44 23.20 -32.18
CA ASP A 557 -37.81 22.02 -31.38
C ASP A 557 -36.56 21.22 -31.03
N ARG A 558 -36.42 20.88 -29.76
CA ARG A 558 -35.22 20.27 -29.18
C ARG A 558 -34.87 18.87 -29.70
N HIS A 559 -35.79 18.20 -30.39
CA HIS A 559 -35.60 16.86 -30.94
C HIS A 559 -35.46 16.85 -32.46
N SER A 560 -36.32 17.63 -33.15
CA SER A 560 -36.37 17.64 -34.61
C SER A 560 -35.48 18.70 -35.23
N GLY A 561 -35.16 19.79 -34.50
CA GLY A 561 -34.45 20.95 -35.04
C GLY A 561 -35.32 21.82 -35.96
N GLU A 562 -36.63 21.52 -36.09
CA GLU A 562 -37.53 22.35 -36.86
C GLU A 562 -37.92 23.63 -36.09
N PRO A 563 -38.14 24.75 -36.75
CA PRO A 563 -38.54 25.99 -36.08
C PRO A 563 -39.72 25.80 -35.15
N SER A 564 -39.61 26.26 -33.91
CA SER A 564 -40.63 26.14 -32.88
C SER A 564 -40.75 27.41 -32.06
N THR A 565 -41.98 27.68 -31.61
CA THR A 565 -42.32 28.77 -30.70
C THR A 565 -42.85 28.25 -29.37
N ASP A 566 -42.69 26.97 -29.12
CA ASP A 566 -43.16 26.34 -27.90
C ASP A 566 -42.32 26.81 -26.67
N ASP A 567 -42.91 26.76 -25.48
CA ASP A 567 -42.25 27.22 -24.26
C ASP A 567 -40.96 26.43 -23.91
N ASP A 568 -40.79 25.22 -24.47
CA ASP A 568 -39.65 24.36 -24.32
C ASP A 568 -38.67 24.33 -25.51
N ALA A 569 -38.92 25.16 -26.51
CA ALA A 569 -38.01 25.35 -27.63
C ALA A 569 -36.65 25.83 -27.19
N ILE A 570 -35.62 25.37 -27.84
CA ILE A 570 -34.21 25.72 -27.60
C ILE A 570 -33.65 26.54 -28.74
N THR A 571 -32.53 27.22 -28.51
CA THR A 571 -31.84 27.88 -29.63
C THR A 571 -31.22 26.83 -30.56
N ASP A 572 -31.04 27.17 -31.82
CA ASP A 572 -30.39 26.30 -32.80
C ASP A 572 -28.92 25.99 -32.39
N TYR A 573 -28.27 26.90 -31.70
CA TYR A 573 -26.97 26.61 -31.08
C TYR A 573 -27.07 25.52 -30.00
N GLU A 574 -28.00 25.63 -29.05
CA GLU A 574 -28.26 24.62 -28.02
C GLU A 574 -28.66 23.28 -28.64
N TYR A 575 -29.41 23.31 -29.73
CA TYR A 575 -29.74 22.14 -30.53
C TYR A 575 -28.47 21.47 -31.10
N ALA A 576 -27.60 22.26 -31.74
CA ALA A 576 -26.35 21.76 -32.31
C ALA A 576 -25.45 21.10 -31.23
N VAL A 577 -25.30 21.76 -30.07
CA VAL A 577 -24.56 21.22 -28.92
C VAL A 577 -25.19 19.90 -28.45
N ARG A 578 -26.49 19.88 -28.24
CA ARG A 578 -27.24 18.72 -27.75
C ARG A 578 -27.12 17.51 -28.69
N HIS A 579 -27.15 17.73 -29.98
CA HIS A 579 -27.17 16.67 -31.00
C HIS A 579 -25.75 16.37 -31.55
N GLY A 580 -24.69 17.01 -31.01
CA GLY A 580 -23.33 16.83 -31.50
C GLY A 580 -23.11 17.27 -32.94
N ILE A 581 -23.88 18.24 -33.40
CA ILE A 581 -23.71 18.82 -34.72
C ILE A 581 -22.49 19.74 -34.68
N GLY A 582 -21.54 19.51 -35.56
CA GLY A 582 -20.31 20.31 -35.62
C GLY A 582 -20.60 21.77 -35.93
N ILE A 583 -20.21 22.68 -35.03
CA ILE A 583 -20.30 24.12 -35.26
C ILE A 583 -19.15 24.55 -36.15
N PRO A 584 -19.38 25.33 -37.22
CA PRO A 584 -18.29 25.82 -38.06
C PRO A 584 -17.23 26.57 -37.24
N LYS A 585 -15.94 26.30 -37.47
CA LYS A 585 -14.82 26.92 -36.73
C LYS A 585 -14.89 28.47 -36.75
N ALA A 586 -15.49 29.08 -37.76
CA ALA A 586 -15.68 30.53 -37.86
C ALA A 586 -16.54 31.10 -36.71
N TYR A 587 -17.38 30.26 -36.08
CA TYR A 587 -18.26 30.65 -34.97
C TYR A 587 -17.71 30.28 -33.60
N LEU A 588 -16.48 29.79 -33.55
CA LEU A 588 -15.79 29.45 -32.31
C LEU A 588 -14.70 30.45 -32.02
N MET A 589 -14.45 30.66 -30.74
CA MET A 589 -13.41 31.54 -30.22
C MET A 589 -12.65 30.86 -29.07
N GLU A 590 -11.61 31.53 -28.64
CA GLU A 590 -10.90 31.19 -27.41
C GLU A 590 -10.81 32.42 -26.49
N TYR A 591 -10.69 32.21 -25.19
CA TYR A 591 -10.36 33.24 -24.23
C TYR A 591 -9.42 32.71 -23.19
N GLU A 592 -8.61 33.61 -22.61
CA GLU A 592 -7.68 33.31 -21.52
C GLU A 592 -8.29 33.71 -20.17
N SER A 593 -7.96 32.94 -19.14
CA SER A 593 -8.34 33.27 -17.77
C SER A 593 -7.18 33.07 -16.79
N TRP A 594 -6.97 34.06 -15.93
CA TRP A 594 -6.08 33.98 -14.80
C TRP A 594 -6.87 33.79 -13.51
N ASN A 595 -6.49 32.84 -12.66
CA ASN A 595 -7.22 32.57 -11.43
C ASN A 595 -6.26 32.48 -10.25
N ILE A 596 -6.63 33.15 -9.16
CA ILE A 596 -5.93 33.09 -7.88
C ILE A 596 -6.94 32.59 -6.84
N GLY A 597 -6.73 31.39 -6.30
CA GLY A 597 -7.68 30.74 -5.41
C GLY A 597 -7.18 30.56 -3.99
N LEU A 598 -8.08 30.74 -3.02
CA LEU A 598 -7.92 30.35 -1.61
C LEU A 598 -9.09 29.42 -1.24
N GLY A 599 -8.76 28.21 -0.80
CA GLY A 599 -9.72 27.26 -0.26
C GLY A 599 -9.51 27.03 1.23
N LEU A 600 -10.60 26.98 1.97
CA LEU A 600 -10.63 26.61 3.38
C LEU A 600 -11.65 25.50 3.56
N SER A 601 -11.30 24.41 4.25
CA SER A 601 -12.26 23.35 4.49
C SER A 601 -12.08 22.67 5.85
N LEU A 602 -13.18 22.14 6.35
CA LEU A 602 -13.24 21.28 7.52
C LEU A 602 -13.92 19.96 7.14
N GLY A 603 -13.38 18.85 7.61
CA GLY A 603 -13.91 17.54 7.32
C GLY A 603 -13.83 16.62 8.54
N TYR A 604 -14.83 15.76 8.68
CA TYR A 604 -14.86 14.73 9.72
C TYR A 604 -15.29 13.39 9.12
N THR A 605 -14.63 12.32 9.56
CA THR A 605 -14.95 10.95 9.11
C THR A 605 -15.20 10.05 10.31
N TRP A 606 -16.41 9.47 10.36
CA TRP A 606 -16.78 8.44 11.35
C TRP A 606 -16.49 7.06 10.77
N HIS A 607 -15.81 6.23 11.56
CA HIS A 607 -15.62 4.81 11.26
C HIS A 607 -16.68 4.02 12.02
N LEU A 608 -17.69 3.55 11.33
CA LEU A 608 -18.83 2.85 11.90
C LEU A 608 -18.87 1.40 11.40
N PRO A 609 -19.52 0.47 12.09
CA PRO A 609 -19.71 -0.90 11.59
C PRO A 609 -20.39 -0.97 10.21
N ILE A 610 -21.16 0.06 9.85
CA ILE A 610 -21.86 0.19 8.55
C ILE A 610 -20.99 0.84 7.47
N GLY A 611 -19.71 1.14 7.75
CA GLY A 611 -18.78 1.79 6.84
C GLY A 611 -18.31 3.18 7.31
N ARG A 612 -17.54 3.85 6.46
CA ARG A 612 -16.99 5.19 6.72
C ARG A 612 -18.00 6.23 6.27
N ILE A 613 -18.46 7.09 7.18
CA ILE A 613 -19.30 8.25 6.87
C ILE A 613 -18.43 9.51 6.96
N GLY A 614 -18.24 10.21 5.85
CA GLY A 614 -17.50 11.46 5.77
C GLY A 614 -18.45 12.65 5.62
N THR A 615 -18.14 13.75 6.30
CA THR A 615 -18.80 15.05 6.09
C THR A 615 -17.74 16.12 5.88
N GLY A 616 -18.05 17.09 5.04
CA GLY A 616 -17.15 18.20 4.77
C GLY A 616 -17.93 19.50 4.57
N VAL A 617 -17.32 20.60 4.94
CA VAL A 617 -17.76 21.96 4.64
C VAL A 617 -16.55 22.77 4.23
N GLY A 618 -16.69 23.64 3.25
CA GLY A 618 -15.59 24.49 2.83
C GLY A 618 -16.05 25.79 2.22
N TYR A 619 -15.12 26.71 2.14
CA TYR A 619 -15.26 28.02 1.50
C TYR A 619 -14.14 28.19 0.49
N ASN A 620 -14.49 28.60 -0.71
CA ASN A 620 -13.56 28.94 -1.78
C ASN A 620 -13.71 30.41 -2.18
N HIS A 621 -12.60 31.10 -2.25
CA HIS A 621 -12.48 32.45 -2.81
C HIS A 621 -11.55 32.37 -4.01
N VAL A 622 -12.01 32.76 -5.18
CA VAL A 622 -11.22 32.82 -6.41
C VAL A 622 -11.31 34.23 -6.98
N LYS A 623 -10.17 34.83 -7.27
CA LYS A 623 -10.09 35.99 -8.16
C LYS A 623 -9.82 35.50 -9.58
N THR A 624 -10.65 35.89 -10.51
CA THR A 624 -10.51 35.55 -11.93
C THR A 624 -10.41 36.80 -12.78
N TYR A 625 -9.61 36.71 -13.85
CA TYR A 625 -9.45 37.74 -14.88
C TYR A 625 -9.64 37.04 -16.22
N VAL A 626 -10.45 37.59 -17.08
CA VAL A 626 -10.77 37.04 -18.41
C VAL A 626 -10.27 38.02 -19.46
N ASP A 627 -9.57 37.51 -20.48
CA ASP A 627 -9.09 38.28 -21.60
C ASP A 627 -9.33 37.55 -22.94
N TYR A 628 -9.61 38.27 -23.98
CA TYR A 628 -9.72 37.80 -25.33
C TYR A 628 -9.58 38.97 -26.31
N ASN A 629 -9.34 38.70 -27.59
CA ASN A 629 -9.24 39.74 -28.59
C ASN A 629 -10.66 40.23 -29.01
N ASP A 630 -11.14 41.30 -28.38
CA ASP A 630 -12.49 41.86 -28.60
C ASP A 630 -12.70 42.48 -30.00
N SER A 631 -11.65 42.69 -30.79
CA SER A 631 -11.73 43.11 -32.16
C SER A 631 -12.16 41.99 -33.12
N ILE A 632 -11.93 40.74 -32.71
CA ILE A 632 -12.20 39.55 -33.54
C ILE A 632 -13.32 38.70 -32.91
N TYR A 633 -13.36 38.62 -31.58
CA TYR A 633 -14.19 37.69 -30.82
C TYR A 633 -15.32 38.39 -30.06
N ARG A 634 -16.47 37.79 -30.06
CA ARG A 634 -17.61 38.18 -29.25
C ARG A 634 -18.23 36.94 -28.60
N PRO A 635 -17.95 36.67 -27.35
CA PRO A 635 -18.51 35.50 -26.69
C PRO A 635 -20.02 35.48 -26.69
N TYR A 636 -20.63 34.35 -27.02
CA TYR A 636 -22.06 34.13 -26.86
C TYR A 636 -22.48 34.26 -25.38
N ASN A 637 -21.68 33.70 -24.49
CA ASN A 637 -21.94 33.74 -23.04
C ASN A 637 -21.81 35.17 -22.48
N ALA A 638 -22.91 35.72 -21.98
CA ALA A 638 -22.99 37.06 -21.43
C ALA A 638 -22.03 37.25 -20.23
N THR A 639 -21.88 36.21 -19.38
CA THR A 639 -21.00 36.32 -18.20
C THR A 639 -19.53 36.43 -18.59
N VAL A 640 -19.09 35.82 -19.70
CA VAL A 640 -17.71 36.02 -20.23
C VAL A 640 -17.54 37.47 -20.69
N ARG A 641 -18.53 38.06 -21.39
CA ARG A 641 -18.49 39.46 -21.81
C ARG A 641 -18.45 40.43 -20.64
N GLU A 642 -19.23 40.18 -19.57
CA GLU A 642 -19.30 41.04 -18.39
C GLU A 642 -17.96 41.04 -17.58
N ASN A 643 -17.19 39.98 -17.67
CA ASN A 643 -15.95 39.82 -16.94
C ASN A 643 -14.67 40.17 -17.74
N PHE A 644 -14.83 40.64 -18.97
CA PHE A 644 -13.74 41.02 -19.87
C PHE A 644 -12.84 42.09 -19.22
N GLN A 645 -11.53 41.83 -19.18
CA GLN A 645 -10.47 42.69 -18.69
C GLN A 645 -10.71 43.28 -17.28
N ASN A 646 -11.37 42.47 -16.40
CA ASN A 646 -11.66 42.90 -15.06
C ASN A 646 -11.39 41.79 -14.03
N TRP A 647 -10.73 42.10 -12.95
CA TRP A 647 -10.55 41.19 -11.85
C TRP A 647 -11.84 41.05 -11.04
N MET A 648 -12.42 39.90 -11.10
CA MET A 648 -13.67 39.59 -10.42
C MET A 648 -13.45 38.58 -9.30
N SER A 649 -14.22 38.69 -8.23
CA SER A 649 -14.20 37.74 -7.12
C SER A 649 -15.33 36.72 -7.29
N ILE A 650 -14.99 35.44 -7.10
CA ILE A 650 -15.94 34.33 -7.04
C ILE A 650 -15.88 33.76 -5.63
N ASN A 651 -16.99 33.75 -4.93
CA ASN A 651 -17.11 33.23 -3.57
C ASN A 651 -18.10 32.07 -3.55
N SER A 652 -17.70 30.94 -3.01
CA SER A 652 -18.55 29.76 -2.87
C SER A 652 -18.37 29.06 -1.53
N VAL A 653 -19.46 28.51 -1.03
CA VAL A 653 -19.48 27.60 0.11
C VAL A 653 -19.97 26.27 -0.37
N TRP A 654 -19.33 25.19 0.06
CA TRP A 654 -19.77 23.84 -0.26
C TRP A 654 -19.93 23.01 0.99
N THR A 655 -20.82 22.03 0.92
CA THR A 655 -20.96 20.97 1.92
C THR A 655 -21.01 19.62 1.21
N SER A 656 -20.49 18.59 1.87
CA SER A 656 -20.53 17.24 1.33
C SER A 656 -20.82 16.21 2.39
N ILE A 657 -21.46 15.12 1.98
CA ILE A 657 -21.64 13.92 2.76
C ILE A 657 -21.24 12.73 1.88
N SER A 658 -20.55 11.75 2.48
CA SER A 658 -20.18 10.52 1.78
C SER A 658 -20.40 9.30 2.67
N TRP A 659 -20.70 8.16 2.03
CA TRP A 659 -20.77 6.85 2.67
C TRP A 659 -19.97 5.86 1.86
N ASP A 660 -18.90 5.29 2.46
CA ASP A 660 -17.95 4.43 1.79
C ASP A 660 -17.77 3.11 2.54
N THR A 661 -18.11 2.02 1.88
CA THR A 661 -17.98 0.65 2.40
C THR A 661 -17.00 -0.18 1.55
N ARG A 662 -16.27 0.45 0.63
CA ARG A 662 -15.34 -0.26 -0.27
C ARG A 662 -14.22 -0.92 0.51
N ASP A 663 -13.84 -2.12 0.07
CA ASP A 663 -12.69 -2.87 0.59
C ASP A 663 -11.36 -2.13 0.33
N TYR A 664 -11.19 -1.61 -0.87
CA TYR A 664 -10.05 -0.77 -1.27
C TYR A 664 -10.53 0.48 -2.01
N VAL A 665 -9.81 1.60 -1.84
CA VAL A 665 -10.14 2.85 -2.55
C VAL A 665 -9.68 2.77 -4.00
N VAL A 666 -8.46 2.27 -4.24
CA VAL A 666 -7.80 2.30 -5.56
C VAL A 666 -8.31 1.24 -6.53
N SER A 667 -8.66 0.07 -6.13
CA SER A 667 -9.20 -0.98 -7.00
C SER A 667 -10.22 -1.82 -6.25
N PRO A 668 -11.38 -1.23 -5.96
CA PRO A 668 -12.39 -1.88 -5.16
C PRO A 668 -12.93 -3.14 -5.84
N SER A 669 -13.13 -4.17 -5.03
CA SER A 669 -13.71 -5.44 -5.47
C SER A 669 -15.06 -5.74 -4.81
N LYS A 670 -15.37 -5.04 -3.69
CA LYS A 670 -16.63 -5.17 -2.95
C LYS A 670 -17.00 -3.84 -2.31
N GLY A 671 -18.30 -3.68 -2.02
CA GLY A 671 -18.83 -2.54 -1.31
C GLY A 671 -19.40 -1.48 -2.23
N PHE A 672 -19.75 -0.35 -1.65
CA PHE A 672 -20.30 0.79 -2.39
C PHE A 672 -19.70 2.11 -1.88
N PHE A 673 -19.82 3.13 -2.71
CA PHE A 673 -19.49 4.51 -2.41
C PHE A 673 -20.63 5.41 -2.85
N LEU A 674 -21.09 6.29 -1.99
CA LEU A 674 -22.08 7.33 -2.27
C LEU A 674 -21.55 8.66 -1.75
N LYS A 675 -21.63 9.69 -2.56
CA LYS A 675 -21.23 11.05 -2.17
C LYS A 675 -22.20 12.07 -2.78
N GLU A 676 -22.60 13.04 -1.98
CA GLU A 676 -23.29 14.24 -2.39
C GLU A 676 -22.42 15.44 -2.05
N THR A 677 -22.35 16.40 -2.97
CA THR A 677 -21.69 17.69 -2.77
C THR A 677 -22.62 18.80 -3.25
N LEU A 678 -22.98 19.71 -2.38
CA LEU A 678 -23.74 20.91 -2.69
C LEU A 678 -22.84 22.14 -2.60
N THR A 679 -22.76 22.88 -3.69
CA THR A 679 -21.98 24.14 -3.77
C THR A 679 -22.92 25.30 -4.00
N TYR A 680 -22.82 26.31 -3.16
CA TYR A 680 -23.54 27.59 -3.26
C TYR A 680 -22.56 28.70 -3.64
N THR A 681 -22.69 29.28 -4.83
CA THR A 681 -21.78 30.32 -5.35
C THR A 681 -22.53 31.64 -5.50
N GLY A 682 -22.00 32.71 -4.92
CA GLY A 682 -22.61 34.04 -4.99
C GLY A 682 -23.77 34.25 -4.01
N GLY A 683 -24.84 34.85 -4.47
CA GLY A 683 -26.04 35.17 -3.69
C GLY A 683 -25.77 36.18 -2.58
N ILE A 684 -25.78 35.73 -1.33
CA ILE A 684 -25.47 36.60 -0.16
C ILE A 684 -24.02 37.04 -0.11
N MET A 685 -23.13 36.41 -0.89
CA MET A 685 -21.71 36.75 -0.98
C MET A 685 -21.46 37.54 -2.28
N PRO A 686 -20.73 38.67 -2.25
CA PRO A 686 -20.38 39.36 -3.51
C PRO A 686 -19.59 38.43 -4.44
N SER A 687 -20.10 38.16 -5.63
CA SER A 687 -19.50 37.20 -6.56
C SER A 687 -19.84 37.55 -8.02
N ALA A 688 -18.87 37.33 -8.90
CA ALA A 688 -19.07 37.42 -10.35
C ALA A 688 -19.81 36.21 -10.94
N ARG A 689 -20.05 35.19 -10.15
CA ARG A 689 -20.80 33.98 -10.51
C ARG A 689 -21.93 33.76 -9.52
N GLU A 690 -23.08 33.34 -10.00
CA GLU A 690 -24.24 33.12 -9.15
C GLU A 690 -24.96 31.85 -9.62
N TYR A 691 -24.78 30.74 -8.87
CA TYR A 691 -25.42 29.47 -9.14
C TYR A 691 -25.37 28.55 -7.90
N ILE A 692 -26.20 27.51 -7.92
CA ILE A 692 -26.13 26.38 -6.99
C ILE A 692 -25.77 25.13 -7.81
N LYS A 693 -24.79 24.36 -7.37
CA LYS A 693 -24.39 23.11 -8.02
C LYS A 693 -24.56 21.94 -7.05
N SER A 694 -25.28 20.91 -7.48
CA SER A 694 -25.42 19.62 -6.79
C SER A 694 -24.70 18.53 -7.58
N GLU A 695 -23.90 17.73 -6.92
CA GLU A 695 -23.13 16.63 -7.52
C GLU A 695 -23.31 15.38 -6.68
N THR A 696 -24.13 14.45 -7.19
CA THR A 696 -24.36 13.13 -6.58
C THR A 696 -23.55 12.07 -7.32
N LYS A 697 -22.76 11.26 -6.62
CA LYS A 697 -21.99 10.16 -7.20
C LYS A 697 -22.25 8.88 -6.43
N GLY A 698 -22.66 7.82 -7.12
CA GLY A 698 -22.85 6.49 -6.59
C GLY A 698 -22.04 5.44 -7.35
N GLN A 699 -21.40 4.52 -6.62
CA GLN A 699 -20.64 3.39 -7.20
C GLN A 699 -20.90 2.13 -6.38
N ILE A 700 -21.00 0.99 -7.06
CA ILE A 700 -21.18 -0.32 -6.43
C ILE A 700 -20.19 -1.31 -7.04
N PHE A 701 -19.57 -2.11 -6.22
CA PHE A 701 -18.59 -3.12 -6.61
C PHE A 701 -18.97 -4.47 -6.03
N GLN A 702 -18.99 -5.50 -6.88
CA GLN A 702 -19.33 -6.85 -6.49
C GLN A 702 -18.40 -7.85 -7.19
N THR A 703 -17.65 -8.62 -6.42
CA THR A 703 -16.93 -9.77 -6.96
C THR A 703 -17.95 -10.86 -7.34
N LEU A 704 -18.02 -11.20 -8.62
CA LEU A 704 -18.92 -12.23 -9.14
C LEU A 704 -18.39 -13.63 -8.81
N PHE A 705 -17.09 -13.83 -9.04
CA PHE A 705 -16.38 -15.04 -8.64
C PHE A 705 -14.87 -14.78 -8.53
N SER A 706 -14.18 -15.67 -7.80
CA SER A 706 -12.73 -15.62 -7.63
C SER A 706 -12.18 -17.05 -7.70
N ILE A 707 -11.19 -17.27 -8.56
CA ILE A 707 -10.54 -18.57 -8.79
C ILE A 707 -9.04 -18.40 -8.52
N PRO A 708 -8.45 -19.13 -7.55
CA PRO A 708 -7.01 -19.10 -7.35
C PRO A 708 -6.32 -19.83 -8.52
N LEU A 709 -5.42 -19.14 -9.22
CA LEU A 709 -4.63 -19.66 -10.35
C LEU A 709 -3.14 -19.75 -10.02
N GLY A 710 -2.80 -20.22 -8.81
CA GLY A 710 -1.44 -20.34 -8.28
C GLY A 710 -1.37 -19.77 -6.87
N GLU A 711 -0.15 -19.68 -6.32
CA GLU A 711 0.09 -19.22 -4.94
C GLU A 711 -0.14 -17.72 -4.80
N GLU A 712 0.25 -16.94 -5.81
CA GLU A 712 0.22 -15.47 -5.74
C GLU A 712 -0.88 -14.83 -6.59
N PHE A 713 -1.54 -15.55 -7.49
CA PHE A 713 -2.50 -14.99 -8.43
C PHE A 713 -3.91 -15.53 -8.23
N LYS A 714 -4.85 -14.62 -7.92
CA LYS A 714 -6.28 -14.90 -7.87
C LYS A 714 -6.97 -14.21 -9.05
N PHE A 715 -7.42 -15.00 -10.01
CA PHE A 715 -8.31 -14.48 -11.06
C PHE A 715 -9.66 -14.16 -10.43
N LYS A 716 -10.07 -12.89 -10.44
CA LYS A 716 -11.38 -12.47 -9.95
C LYS A 716 -12.10 -11.65 -11.02
N MET A 717 -13.39 -11.85 -11.16
CA MET A 717 -14.24 -11.02 -12.00
C MET A 717 -15.06 -10.10 -11.12
N VAL A 718 -14.91 -8.79 -11.32
CA VAL A 718 -15.60 -7.77 -10.54
C VAL A 718 -16.58 -7.03 -11.45
N LEU A 719 -17.85 -7.02 -11.08
CA LEU A 719 -18.86 -6.13 -11.65
C LEU A 719 -18.76 -4.79 -10.90
N ALA A 720 -18.55 -3.73 -11.66
CA ALA A 720 -18.55 -2.35 -11.16
C ALA A 720 -19.66 -1.56 -11.88
N LEU A 721 -20.47 -0.87 -11.11
CA LEU A 721 -21.55 -0.01 -11.57
C LEU A 721 -21.32 1.39 -11.03
N GLY A 722 -21.57 2.39 -11.84
CA GLY A 722 -21.51 3.78 -11.43
C GLY A 722 -22.59 4.63 -12.05
N SER A 723 -23.06 5.58 -11.28
CA SER A 723 -23.97 6.63 -11.74
C SER A 723 -23.59 7.94 -11.06
N SER A 724 -23.51 9.01 -11.83
CA SER A 724 -23.32 10.35 -11.29
C SER A 724 -24.25 11.34 -11.98
N ILE A 725 -24.86 12.20 -11.19
CA ILE A 725 -25.72 13.27 -11.68
C ILE A 725 -25.22 14.60 -11.12
N SER A 726 -25.02 15.56 -12.01
CA SER A 726 -24.64 16.92 -11.67
C SER A 726 -25.70 17.89 -12.19
N VAL A 727 -26.10 18.85 -11.38
CA VAL A 727 -27.15 19.84 -11.73
C VAL A 727 -26.69 21.23 -11.32
N ILE A 728 -26.75 22.16 -12.26
CA ILE A 728 -26.60 23.59 -12.01
C ILE A 728 -27.98 24.23 -11.93
N MET A 729 -28.20 24.94 -10.84
CA MET A 729 -29.47 25.58 -10.52
C MET A 729 -29.29 27.09 -10.38
N ASN A 730 -30.37 27.82 -10.65
CA ASN A 730 -30.42 29.24 -10.33
C ASN A 730 -30.28 29.45 -8.81
N GLN A 731 -29.83 30.61 -8.41
CA GLN A 731 -29.90 31.10 -7.03
C GLN A 731 -31.37 31.20 -6.55
N LEU A 732 -31.56 31.39 -5.27
CA LEU A 732 -32.88 31.49 -4.63
C LEU A 732 -33.70 32.66 -5.14
N ASP A 733 -33.07 33.70 -5.66
CA ASP A 733 -33.68 34.88 -6.28
C ASP A 733 -33.97 34.70 -7.80
N GLY A 734 -33.67 33.54 -8.35
CA GLY A 734 -33.84 33.21 -9.76
C GLY A 734 -32.63 33.56 -10.64
N THR A 735 -31.57 34.18 -10.11
CA THR A 735 -30.37 34.55 -10.88
C THR A 735 -29.51 33.37 -11.24
N LEU A 736 -28.98 33.33 -12.46
CA LEU A 736 -27.96 32.41 -12.91
C LEU A 736 -26.86 33.19 -13.68
N LYS A 737 -25.64 33.16 -13.13
CA LYS A 737 -24.44 33.69 -13.79
C LYS A 737 -23.34 32.63 -13.73
N ALA A 738 -23.09 32.00 -14.85
CA ALA A 738 -22.07 30.99 -15.02
C ALA A 738 -21.39 31.15 -16.39
N THR A 739 -20.10 30.85 -16.48
CA THR A 739 -19.42 30.78 -17.79
C THR A 739 -19.40 29.34 -18.27
N THR A 740 -18.93 29.10 -19.47
CA THR A 740 -18.69 27.75 -20.04
C THR A 740 -17.86 26.87 -19.09
N ARG A 741 -16.99 27.48 -18.28
CA ARG A 741 -16.14 26.76 -17.32
C ARG A 741 -16.91 26.20 -16.12
N GLU A 742 -17.89 26.90 -15.60
CA GLU A 742 -18.71 26.45 -14.47
C GLU A 742 -19.83 25.52 -14.93
N LEU A 743 -20.29 25.67 -16.20
CA LEU A 743 -21.28 24.79 -16.82
C LEU A 743 -20.72 23.38 -16.99
N LEU A 744 -21.61 22.41 -17.02
CA LEU A 744 -21.27 21.00 -17.16
C LEU A 744 -20.88 20.67 -18.61
N TYR A 745 -19.95 19.72 -18.75
CA TYR A 745 -19.51 19.26 -20.06
C TYR A 745 -19.20 17.78 -20.07
N ILE A 746 -19.32 17.13 -21.20
CA ILE A 746 -18.81 15.78 -21.48
C ILE A 746 -17.34 15.93 -21.89
N ASP A 747 -16.43 15.17 -21.25
CA ASP A 747 -14.99 15.23 -21.53
C ASP A 747 -14.50 14.21 -22.58
N GLY A 748 -15.31 13.18 -22.85
CA GLY A 748 -14.95 12.11 -23.78
C GLY A 748 -13.88 11.13 -23.28
N LEU A 749 -13.31 11.35 -22.09
CA LEU A 749 -12.22 10.57 -21.48
C LEU A 749 -12.66 9.79 -20.26
N THR A 750 -13.22 10.48 -19.27
CA THR A 750 -13.73 9.86 -18.04
C THR A 750 -15.18 9.42 -18.20
N MET A 751 -15.97 10.19 -18.93
CA MET A 751 -17.37 9.91 -19.27
C MET A 751 -17.60 9.96 -20.77
N ALA A 752 -18.59 9.24 -21.28
CA ALA A 752 -18.87 9.12 -22.72
C ALA A 752 -17.58 8.85 -23.54
N ARG A 753 -16.80 7.84 -23.12
CA ARG A 753 -15.47 7.55 -23.68
C ARG A 753 -15.49 7.52 -25.22
N GLY A 754 -14.57 8.29 -25.82
CA GLY A 754 -14.38 8.40 -27.26
C GLY A 754 -15.28 9.44 -27.95
N TRP A 755 -16.18 10.08 -27.24
CA TRP A 755 -16.95 11.21 -27.77
C TRP A 755 -16.14 12.50 -27.70
N ASP A 756 -16.44 13.41 -28.60
CA ASP A 756 -15.93 14.77 -28.54
C ASP A 756 -16.51 15.51 -27.33
N ARG A 757 -15.81 16.56 -26.89
CA ARG A 757 -16.33 17.42 -25.82
C ARG A 757 -17.67 18.06 -26.20
N VAL A 758 -18.62 18.01 -25.25
CA VAL A 758 -19.92 18.68 -25.37
C VAL A 758 -20.08 19.60 -24.18
N TYR A 759 -20.27 20.90 -24.45
CA TYR A 759 -20.24 21.97 -23.45
C TYR A 759 -21.64 22.48 -23.09
N ASP A 760 -21.70 23.40 -22.12
CA ASP A 760 -22.83 24.24 -21.75
C ASP A 760 -24.05 23.51 -21.17
N GLY A 761 -23.82 22.36 -20.52
CA GLY A 761 -24.88 21.64 -19.81
C GLY A 761 -25.21 22.24 -18.45
N LYS A 762 -26.50 22.28 -18.09
CA LYS A 762 -26.97 22.54 -16.73
C LYS A 762 -27.35 21.27 -15.98
N VAL A 763 -27.59 20.17 -16.70
CA VAL A 763 -27.73 18.84 -16.14
C VAL A 763 -26.84 17.88 -16.90
N LEU A 764 -26.09 17.05 -16.16
CA LEU A 764 -25.24 15.98 -16.68
C LEU A 764 -25.54 14.72 -15.91
N TRP A 765 -25.86 13.63 -16.59
CA TRP A 765 -26.08 12.34 -15.98
C TRP A 765 -25.24 11.27 -16.69
N ASP A 766 -24.23 10.77 -15.98
CA ASP A 766 -23.33 9.75 -16.47
C ASP A 766 -23.60 8.41 -15.79
N ASN A 767 -23.71 7.34 -16.57
CA ASN A 767 -23.93 5.98 -16.11
C ASN A 767 -22.95 5.04 -16.80
N TRP A 768 -22.39 4.13 -16.05
CA TRP A 768 -21.47 3.14 -16.58
C TRP A 768 -21.56 1.79 -15.89
N VAL A 769 -21.23 0.75 -16.63
CA VAL A 769 -21.10 -0.64 -16.18
C VAL A 769 -19.76 -1.16 -16.66
N GLU A 770 -18.99 -1.79 -15.77
CA GLU A 770 -17.71 -2.40 -16.11
C GLU A 770 -17.60 -3.82 -15.55
N LEU A 771 -17.07 -4.73 -16.38
CA LEU A 771 -16.61 -6.03 -15.95
C LEU A 771 -15.10 -6.01 -15.92
N ARG A 772 -14.52 -6.09 -14.72
CA ARG A 772 -13.10 -5.92 -14.44
C ARG A 772 -12.45 -7.27 -14.16
N MET A 773 -11.35 -7.58 -14.84
CA MET A 773 -10.61 -8.83 -14.72
C MET A 773 -9.12 -8.57 -14.59
N PRO A 774 -8.42 -9.09 -13.56
CA PRO A 774 -6.98 -8.91 -13.44
C PRO A 774 -6.22 -9.77 -14.46
N ILE A 775 -5.24 -9.17 -15.12
CA ILE A 775 -4.20 -9.87 -15.87
C ILE A 775 -2.97 -10.06 -14.97
N PHE A 776 -2.55 -8.97 -14.30
CA PHE A 776 -1.62 -8.95 -13.19
C PHE A 776 -2.30 -8.20 -12.04
N GLU A 777 -2.69 -8.91 -10.98
CA GLU A 777 -3.61 -8.42 -9.94
C GLU A 777 -3.22 -7.04 -9.35
N LYS A 778 -1.94 -6.76 -9.23
CA LYS A 778 -1.44 -5.50 -8.67
C LYS A 778 -1.43 -4.32 -9.65
N TYR A 779 -1.31 -4.59 -10.97
CA TYR A 779 -0.94 -3.52 -11.90
C TYR A 779 -1.78 -3.43 -13.16
N ILE A 780 -2.23 -4.54 -13.76
CA ILE A 780 -2.88 -4.55 -15.08
C ILE A 780 -4.18 -5.35 -15.02
N TRP A 781 -5.24 -4.69 -15.44
CA TRP A 781 -6.57 -5.26 -15.54
C TRP A 781 -7.09 -5.14 -16.97
N TRP A 782 -7.98 -6.04 -17.37
CA TRP A 782 -8.80 -5.92 -18.55
C TRP A 782 -10.21 -5.57 -18.12
N ASP A 783 -10.77 -4.52 -18.72
CA ASP A 783 -12.13 -4.08 -18.47
C ASP A 783 -12.97 -4.15 -19.75
N TRP A 784 -14.15 -4.70 -19.64
CA TRP A 784 -15.23 -4.47 -20.59
C TRP A 784 -16.14 -3.41 -20.01
N PHE A 785 -16.53 -2.43 -20.82
CA PHE A 785 -17.40 -1.36 -20.35
C PHE A 785 -18.54 -1.05 -21.31
N TRP A 786 -19.60 -0.50 -20.72
CA TRP A 786 -20.70 0.17 -21.41
C TRP A 786 -21.02 1.43 -20.62
N SER A 787 -21.29 2.55 -21.32
CA SER A 787 -21.69 3.81 -20.70
C SER A 787 -22.79 4.50 -21.47
N ALA A 788 -23.59 5.30 -20.74
CA ALA A 788 -24.64 6.15 -21.25
C ALA A 788 -24.59 7.49 -20.53
N THR A 789 -24.23 8.55 -21.23
CA THR A 789 -24.05 9.89 -20.67
C THR A 789 -25.01 10.85 -21.36
N GLY A 790 -25.86 11.53 -20.60
CA GLY A 790 -26.75 12.57 -21.09
C GLY A 790 -26.35 13.93 -20.57
N ILE A 791 -26.44 14.97 -21.42
CA ILE A 791 -26.21 16.37 -21.08
C ILE A 791 -27.35 17.22 -21.59
N TRP A 792 -27.85 18.12 -20.74
CA TRP A 792 -28.99 18.97 -21.08
C TRP A 792 -28.67 20.43 -20.79
N PRO A 793 -28.82 21.33 -21.75
CA PRO A 793 -28.63 22.77 -21.57
C PRO A 793 -29.59 23.38 -20.55
N GLU A 794 -30.80 22.85 -20.43
CA GLU A 794 -31.82 23.34 -19.49
C GLU A 794 -32.38 22.21 -18.62
N ARG A 795 -32.71 22.55 -17.37
CA ARG A 795 -33.23 21.59 -16.38
C ARG A 795 -34.57 20.97 -16.73
N ASN A 796 -35.47 21.77 -17.37
CA ASN A 796 -36.78 21.28 -17.79
C ASN A 796 -36.65 20.16 -18.82
N MET A 797 -35.64 20.22 -19.69
CA MET A 797 -35.37 19.21 -20.71
C MET A 797 -35.00 17.85 -20.13
N PHE A 798 -34.41 17.82 -18.93
CA PHE A 798 -34.11 16.57 -18.23
C PHE A 798 -35.38 15.79 -17.84
N ASN A 799 -36.51 16.49 -17.58
CA ASN A 799 -37.76 15.84 -17.20
C ASN A 799 -38.38 15.03 -18.34
N ASP A 800 -38.11 15.47 -19.59
CA ASP A 800 -38.63 14.86 -20.82
C ASP A 800 -37.54 14.13 -21.61
N MET A 801 -36.52 13.58 -20.88
CA MET A 801 -35.40 12.90 -21.50
C MET A 801 -35.83 11.74 -22.38
N VAL A 802 -35.16 11.61 -23.50
CA VAL A 802 -35.36 10.53 -24.48
C VAL A 802 -34.02 9.84 -24.76
N ARG A 803 -34.06 8.67 -25.40
CA ARG A 803 -32.83 7.90 -25.69
C ARG A 803 -31.87 8.67 -26.61
N GLN A 804 -32.37 9.53 -27.43
CA GLN A 804 -31.59 10.38 -28.35
C GLN A 804 -30.70 11.39 -27.62
N ASP A 805 -31.04 11.72 -26.37
CA ASP A 805 -30.26 12.66 -25.57
C ASP A 805 -28.92 12.07 -25.07
N PHE A 806 -28.77 10.74 -25.12
CA PHE A 806 -27.64 10.06 -24.56
C PHE A 806 -26.55 9.76 -25.58
N TYR A 807 -25.32 9.91 -25.14
CA TYR A 807 -24.07 9.50 -25.76
C TYR A 807 -23.69 8.13 -25.24
N PHE A 808 -23.81 7.11 -26.09
CA PHE A 808 -23.49 5.73 -25.69
C PHE A 808 -22.11 5.32 -26.16
N SER A 809 -21.39 4.65 -25.29
CA SER A 809 -20.08 4.04 -25.59
C SER A 809 -20.01 2.62 -25.06
N LEU A 810 -19.38 1.74 -25.79
CA LEU A 810 -19.07 0.39 -25.35
C LEU A 810 -17.71 -0.03 -25.88
N GLY A 811 -17.02 -0.86 -25.12
CA GLY A 811 -15.70 -1.31 -25.52
C GLY A 811 -15.00 -2.18 -24.51
N GLY A 812 -13.71 -2.40 -24.74
CA GLY A 812 -12.85 -3.13 -23.83
C GLY A 812 -11.41 -2.66 -23.95
N GLY A 813 -10.64 -2.85 -22.87
CA GLY A 813 -9.27 -2.40 -22.87
C GLY A 813 -8.51 -2.69 -21.58
N PHE A 814 -7.26 -2.26 -21.58
CA PHE A 814 -6.35 -2.44 -20.46
C PHE A 814 -6.43 -1.23 -19.52
N ARG A 815 -6.53 -1.51 -18.21
CA ARG A 815 -6.47 -0.51 -17.17
C ARG A 815 -5.25 -0.75 -16.29
N LEU A 816 -4.46 0.31 -16.08
CA LEU A 816 -3.36 0.32 -15.14
C LEU A 816 -3.88 0.74 -13.75
N THR A 817 -3.47 0.01 -12.71
CA THR A 817 -3.83 0.31 -11.31
C THR A 817 -2.61 0.75 -10.50
N ILE A 818 -1.68 1.41 -11.16
CA ILE A 818 -0.50 1.97 -10.52
C ILE A 818 -0.94 3.23 -9.74
N PRO A 819 -0.61 3.34 -8.44
CA PRO A 819 -0.90 4.55 -7.67
C PRO A 819 -0.34 5.79 -8.36
N GLY A 820 -1.18 6.83 -8.53
CA GLY A 820 -0.81 8.05 -9.23
C GLY A 820 -0.88 8.01 -10.76
N LEU A 821 -1.14 6.85 -11.37
CA LEU A 821 -1.28 6.71 -12.83
C LEU A 821 -2.55 5.92 -13.20
N PRO A 822 -3.74 6.49 -13.03
CA PRO A 822 -5.02 5.79 -13.26
C PRO A 822 -5.41 5.76 -14.74
N ILE A 823 -4.56 5.25 -15.62
CA ILE A 823 -4.74 5.27 -17.08
C ILE A 823 -5.33 3.94 -17.58
N GLY A 824 -6.24 4.04 -18.54
CA GLY A 824 -6.77 2.93 -19.33
C GLY A 824 -6.60 3.17 -20.84
N PHE A 825 -6.41 2.09 -21.57
CA PHE A 825 -6.30 2.07 -23.02
C PHE A 825 -7.46 1.25 -23.57
N TYR A 826 -8.40 1.89 -24.23
CA TYR A 826 -9.67 1.27 -24.62
C TYR A 826 -9.91 1.31 -26.12
N PHE A 827 -10.42 0.21 -26.65
CA PHE A 827 -11.06 0.19 -27.95
C PHE A 827 -12.55 0.46 -27.76
N VAL A 828 -13.06 1.45 -28.44
CA VAL A 828 -14.38 2.02 -28.18
C VAL A 828 -15.22 2.05 -29.45
N LYS A 829 -16.48 1.65 -29.35
CA LYS A 829 -17.52 1.92 -30.32
C LYS A 829 -18.54 2.88 -29.71
N ARG A 830 -18.96 3.89 -30.51
CA ARG A 830 -19.89 4.92 -30.10
C ARG A 830 -21.18 4.79 -30.89
N TYR A 831 -22.29 5.05 -30.23
CA TYR A 831 -23.58 5.10 -30.93
C TYR A 831 -24.56 6.08 -30.27
N ARG A 832 -25.54 6.52 -31.03
CA ARG A 832 -26.73 7.24 -30.57
C ARG A 832 -27.98 6.58 -31.11
N TYR A 833 -29.13 6.99 -30.63
CA TYR A 833 -30.38 6.63 -31.21
C TYR A 833 -30.83 7.77 -32.15
N ASP A 834 -31.29 7.43 -33.37
CA ASP A 834 -31.96 8.39 -34.30
C ASP A 834 -33.41 8.67 -33.86
N ASN A 835 -34.08 9.55 -34.55
CA ASN A 835 -35.48 9.92 -34.25
C ASN A 835 -36.46 8.73 -34.40
N ASP A 836 -36.09 7.72 -35.16
CA ASP A 836 -36.85 6.48 -35.34
C ASP A 836 -36.51 5.40 -34.32
N ASN A 837 -35.71 5.73 -33.31
CA ASN A 837 -35.16 4.80 -32.29
C ASN A 837 -34.26 3.68 -32.85
N ASN A 838 -33.66 3.85 -34.03
CA ASN A 838 -32.63 2.94 -34.53
C ASN A 838 -31.27 3.34 -33.98
N ILE A 839 -30.37 2.34 -33.88
CA ILE A 839 -28.99 2.59 -33.46
C ILE A 839 -28.19 3.17 -34.63
N ASP A 840 -27.75 4.41 -34.46
CA ASP A 840 -26.80 5.06 -35.36
C ASP A 840 -25.37 4.96 -34.84
N TRP A 841 -24.57 4.12 -35.49
CA TRP A 841 -23.15 3.90 -35.13
C TRP A 841 -22.28 5.03 -35.70
N GLN A 842 -21.60 5.73 -34.86
CA GLN A 842 -20.75 6.84 -35.24
C GLN A 842 -19.45 6.35 -35.90
N GLU A 843 -18.92 7.11 -36.85
CA GLU A 843 -17.64 6.82 -37.50
C GLU A 843 -16.47 6.98 -36.49
N GLY A 844 -15.41 6.18 -36.66
CA GLY A 844 -14.22 6.32 -35.88
C GLY A 844 -13.46 7.61 -36.17
N ILE A 845 -12.96 8.30 -35.17
CA ILE A 845 -12.16 9.51 -35.31
C ILE A 845 -10.76 9.14 -35.79
N LEU A 846 -10.12 8.16 -35.15
CA LEU A 846 -8.76 7.68 -35.46
C LEU A 846 -8.75 6.64 -36.58
N PHE A 847 -9.71 5.73 -36.59
CA PHE A 847 -9.86 4.69 -37.60
C PHE A 847 -11.14 4.95 -38.44
N LYS A 848 -11.01 5.77 -39.48
CA LYS A 848 -12.07 6.04 -40.47
C LYS A 848 -12.28 4.82 -41.37
N ASP A 849 -12.71 3.72 -40.80
CA ASP A 849 -12.91 2.46 -41.49
C ASP A 849 -14.35 1.93 -41.30
N SER A 850 -14.65 0.86 -42.03
CA SER A 850 -15.96 0.18 -41.98
C SER A 850 -16.27 -0.43 -40.57
N MET A 851 -15.31 -0.53 -39.68
CA MET A 851 -15.49 -1.08 -38.32
C MET A 851 -16.03 -0.08 -37.30
N LYS A 852 -15.97 1.24 -37.60
CA LYS A 852 -16.42 2.30 -36.68
C LYS A 852 -15.84 2.12 -35.25
N LEU A 853 -14.52 1.91 -35.17
CA LEU A 853 -13.80 1.62 -33.96
C LEU A 853 -12.81 2.74 -33.68
N ASP A 854 -12.71 3.17 -32.43
CA ASP A 854 -11.73 4.13 -31.97
C ASP A 854 -10.83 3.55 -30.89
N PHE A 855 -9.65 4.12 -30.75
CA PHE A 855 -8.73 3.88 -29.65
C PHE A 855 -8.70 5.12 -28.76
N VAL A 856 -8.99 4.94 -27.47
CA VAL A 856 -9.12 6.03 -26.50
C VAL A 856 -8.23 5.76 -25.30
N ILE A 857 -7.51 6.79 -24.88
CA ILE A 857 -6.84 6.81 -23.58
C ILE A 857 -7.82 7.43 -22.59
N GLY A 858 -8.28 6.65 -21.64
CA GLY A 858 -9.24 7.11 -20.63
C GLY A 858 -8.66 7.06 -19.22
N PHE A 859 -9.33 7.70 -18.29
CA PHE A 859 -8.99 7.65 -16.88
C PHE A 859 -9.90 6.70 -16.10
N ASN A 860 -9.35 6.12 -15.02
CA ASN A 860 -10.13 5.22 -14.18
C ASN A 860 -11.09 6.02 -13.28
N GLN A 861 -12.40 5.92 -13.55
CA GLN A 861 -13.44 6.60 -12.77
C GLN A 861 -13.53 6.18 -11.29
N SER A 862 -12.90 5.08 -10.88
CA SER A 862 -12.88 4.66 -9.46
C SER A 862 -12.04 5.57 -8.57
N TYR A 863 -11.18 6.41 -9.15
CA TYR A 863 -10.29 7.32 -8.42
C TYR A 863 -10.93 8.69 -8.14
N TYR A 864 -11.97 9.06 -8.86
CA TYR A 864 -12.59 10.39 -8.78
C TYR A 864 -13.91 10.38 -8.03
#